data_7d744f89d4d60672ef7a8c6c5f3db136
#
_entry.id   7d744f89d4d60672ef7a8c6c5f3db136
#
_cell.length_a   1.000
_cell.length_b   1.000
_cell.length_c   1.000
_cell.angle_alpha   90.00
_cell.angle_beta   90.00
_cell.angle_gamma   90.00
#
_symmetry.space_group_name_H-M   'P 1'
#
loop_
_entity.id
_entity.type
_entity.pdbx_description
1 polymer ?
#
loop_
_entity_poly.entity_id
_entity_poly.type
_entity_poly.pdbx_seq_one_letter_code
_entity_poly.pdbx_strand_id
1 'polypeptide(L)'
;MLEAQQRDSIKQKEIEQVVLIGYGKQKKSDLTGSIASVTAKDFNGGSTSADQLIQGKAPGVTVTGNGGNPGSGSTIRIRGGASLNASNDPLIVIDGIPMDFNGLSGASNALALINPNDIESFDVLKDASAAAIYGNRASNGVVLITTKKGSAGKLKINFSTISSVSTKMGNMSVLSADEFRKYVIENSTQQKYIDMLGTANTNWQDQIYQAAWGTDNNISISGGIKKLPYRLSLGYTEQNGIVKTNEFRRTSFGLNLTPKFFDNHLSVTANLKGTMTENRFPAGVISAAQFFDPTQTVYDKSAQGNLVSNYWEWFLYNNSGQRTNNININATQNPLASLYGRRDVSTVFRSIGNLQLDYKFHFLPDLHFNINGGFDYQKGNGAVTMYPHYAQMIESGDVSTRRDYEQEKTNRLLEIYLNYTKDIKAIDTKVDVMAGYSYQQFKDFTPSATTYFGNPDRVSTPSNRYEGKLTLLGFYGRAIFTIADKYILTGSIRRDGTSRFYNGTDETGNIWGTFAAASGAWKIKNENFLKDVNVISDLKLRGGWGQTGQQEIGGWYNSFPSYNISEQTAQYGFAEQYYTMYRPTQYNPNLTWETTETINAGLDFGILNNRITGSFDWFKKKTKDLLANVQVPAGEFSNRNNKNIGEMETDGLEFLINVKAIKKENLTWDFSFNVAHYDPKITKFNDVAEGYIIQTGGISGGTGNTIQAHMVGYTPSSFYVYQQAYGANGKPLEGVYVDRNGDGKIDVNDKYLYKSTTPDATIGFSTSLKYKNWDLSTSLRAVIGNYVYNNFASQSNVQNIATNDYLQNISSVAASYGFKNVQYWSDIFVEDASFVRMDNLTLGYNFKDIFSKGSSLRIYGMAQNVFVITDYSGVDPEIFGNIDNGFYQRPKIYSLGLNFNF
;
A
#
# COMPACT_ATOMS: atom_id res chain seq x y z
N MET A 1 -0.74 -47.24 -53.46
CA MET A 1 -0.34 -47.47 -52.05
C MET A 1 -0.03 -46.11 -51.42
N LEU A 2 -1.03 -45.58 -50.72
CA LEU A 2 -0.90 -44.32 -50.00
C LEU A 2 -0.63 -44.69 -48.54
N GLU A 3 0.59 -44.41 -48.09
CA GLU A 3 0.95 -44.49 -46.68
C GLU A 3 0.31 -43.29 -45.95
N ALA A 4 -0.61 -43.62 -45.07
CA ALA A 4 -1.20 -42.67 -44.11
C ALA A 4 -0.15 -42.42 -43.01
N GLN A 5 0.55 -41.27 -43.05
CA GLN A 5 1.29 -40.77 -41.90
C GLN A 5 0.29 -40.40 -40.77
N GLN A 6 0.26 -41.22 -39.75
CA GLN A 6 -0.33 -40.88 -38.47
C GLN A 6 0.38 -39.65 -37.91
N ARG A 7 -0.30 -38.53 -37.93
CA ARG A 7 0.14 -37.36 -37.15
C ARG A 7 -0.12 -37.67 -35.65
N ASP A 8 0.92 -38.06 -34.97
CA ASP A 8 0.97 -38.04 -33.51
C ASP A 8 0.77 -36.60 -33.06
N SER A 9 -0.48 -36.30 -32.69
CA SER A 9 -0.77 -35.06 -31.96
C SER A 9 -0.13 -35.19 -30.58
N ILE A 10 1.06 -34.64 -30.41
CA ILE A 10 1.62 -34.40 -29.09
C ILE A 10 0.60 -33.54 -28.33
N LYS A 11 -0.21 -34.17 -27.49
CA LYS A 11 -0.98 -33.48 -26.46
C LYS A 11 0.03 -32.69 -25.63
N GLN A 12 0.13 -31.39 -25.85
CA GLN A 12 0.81 -30.52 -24.90
C GLN A 12 0.12 -30.74 -23.54
N LYS A 13 0.77 -31.50 -22.66
CA LYS A 13 0.39 -31.58 -21.25
C LYS A 13 0.48 -30.15 -20.76
N GLU A 14 -0.64 -29.53 -20.43
CA GLU A 14 -0.61 -28.25 -19.71
C GLU A 14 0.28 -28.47 -18.47
N ILE A 15 1.35 -27.68 -18.36
CA ILE A 15 2.27 -27.76 -17.22
C ILE A 15 1.42 -27.37 -16.00
N GLU A 16 1.21 -28.32 -15.12
CA GLU A 16 0.44 -28.12 -13.90
C GLU A 16 1.06 -27.01 -13.06
N GLN A 17 0.29 -25.99 -12.77
CA GLN A 17 0.78 -24.82 -12.05
C GLN A 17 1.19 -25.22 -10.62
N VAL A 18 2.44 -24.98 -10.27
CA VAL A 18 3.01 -25.21 -8.94
C VAL A 18 3.03 -23.87 -8.20
N VAL A 19 2.50 -23.86 -7.00
CA VAL A 19 2.40 -22.70 -6.10
C VAL A 19 3.34 -22.89 -4.93
N LEU A 20 4.01 -21.81 -4.51
CA LEU A 20 4.78 -21.81 -3.26
C LEU A 20 3.80 -21.71 -2.07
N ILE A 21 3.97 -22.56 -1.10
CA ILE A 21 3.22 -22.56 0.16
C ILE A 21 4.20 -22.62 1.34
N GLY A 22 4.52 -21.48 1.90
CA GLY A 22 5.51 -21.43 2.97
C GLY A 22 6.85 -21.99 2.52
N TYR A 23 7.31 -23.03 3.17
CA TYR A 23 8.60 -23.67 2.94
C TYR A 23 8.55 -24.85 1.93
N GLY A 24 7.48 -24.95 1.14
CA GLY A 24 7.30 -26.05 0.18
C GLY A 24 6.64 -25.61 -1.12
N LYS A 25 6.60 -26.53 -2.09
CA LYS A 25 5.90 -26.37 -3.36
C LYS A 25 4.76 -27.37 -3.45
N GLN A 26 3.56 -26.90 -3.80
CA GLN A 26 2.44 -27.78 -4.09
C GLN A 26 1.85 -27.50 -5.47
N LYS A 27 1.22 -28.50 -6.06
CA LYS A 27 0.39 -28.30 -7.23
C LYS A 27 -0.83 -27.49 -6.83
N LYS A 28 -1.29 -26.59 -7.70
CA LYS A 28 -2.50 -25.80 -7.47
C LYS A 28 -3.74 -26.66 -7.20
N SER A 29 -3.82 -27.82 -7.87
CA SER A 29 -4.87 -28.83 -7.64
C SER A 29 -4.91 -29.38 -6.21
N ASP A 30 -3.75 -29.42 -5.52
CA ASP A 30 -3.58 -30.04 -4.21
C ASP A 30 -3.69 -29.03 -3.05
N LEU A 31 -3.97 -27.77 -3.34
CA LEU A 31 -4.13 -26.75 -2.30
C LEU A 31 -5.43 -26.95 -1.53
N THR A 32 -5.36 -26.88 -0.21
CA THR A 32 -6.50 -26.96 0.70
C THR A 32 -7.00 -25.59 1.17
N GLY A 33 -6.19 -24.54 1.04
CA GLY A 33 -6.53 -23.17 1.40
C GLY A 33 -6.88 -22.28 0.20
N SER A 34 -7.44 -21.08 0.47
CA SER A 34 -7.75 -20.06 -0.55
C SER A 34 -6.47 -19.32 -0.95
N ILE A 35 -5.95 -19.61 -2.13
CA ILE A 35 -4.75 -18.99 -2.69
C ILE A 35 -5.08 -18.40 -4.05
N ALA A 36 -4.76 -17.10 -4.24
CA ALA A 36 -4.85 -16.45 -5.53
C ALA A 36 -3.46 -16.30 -6.13
N SER A 37 -3.25 -16.91 -7.31
CA SER A 37 -1.98 -16.81 -8.05
C SER A 37 -2.16 -15.91 -9.26
N VAL A 38 -1.33 -14.87 -9.37
CA VAL A 38 -1.25 -13.95 -10.50
C VAL A 38 0.13 -14.07 -11.11
N THR A 39 0.20 -14.43 -12.38
CA THR A 39 1.49 -14.68 -13.07
C THR A 39 1.81 -13.56 -14.06
N ALA A 40 3.05 -13.53 -14.55
CA ALA A 40 3.51 -12.47 -15.45
C ALA A 40 2.64 -12.26 -16.71
N LYS A 41 1.89 -13.28 -17.15
CA LYS A 41 0.94 -13.15 -18.28
C LYS A 41 -0.35 -12.37 -17.91
N ASP A 42 -0.67 -12.30 -16.61
CA ASP A 42 -1.89 -11.70 -16.08
C ASP A 42 -1.62 -10.29 -15.53
N PHE A 43 -0.35 -9.86 -15.45
CA PHE A 43 0.06 -8.59 -14.88
C PHE A 43 -0.49 -7.38 -15.64
N ASN A 44 -0.77 -6.31 -14.90
CA ASN A 44 -1.01 -5.01 -15.49
C ASN A 44 0.27 -4.48 -16.15
N GLY A 45 0.23 -4.20 -17.45
CA GLY A 45 1.37 -3.68 -18.18
C GLY A 45 1.79 -2.27 -17.73
N GLY A 46 3.09 -1.94 -17.90
CA GLY A 46 3.61 -0.58 -17.69
C GLY A 46 3.75 -0.11 -16.25
N SER A 47 3.43 -0.94 -15.27
CA SER A 47 3.61 -0.61 -13.87
C SER A 47 5.08 -0.55 -13.50
N THR A 48 5.49 0.53 -12.85
CA THR A 48 6.85 0.72 -12.34
C THR A 48 7.00 0.33 -10.87
N SER A 49 5.88 0.01 -10.20
CA SER A 49 5.82 -0.56 -8.85
C SER A 49 5.25 -1.97 -8.88
N ALA A 50 5.80 -2.86 -8.05
CA ALA A 50 5.47 -4.28 -8.04
C ALA A 50 4.01 -4.57 -7.62
N ASP A 51 3.47 -3.80 -6.69
CA ASP A 51 2.11 -3.91 -6.15
C ASP A 51 1.02 -3.64 -7.20
N GLN A 52 1.25 -2.70 -8.11
CA GLN A 52 0.29 -2.35 -9.18
C GLN A 52 0.09 -3.48 -10.20
N LEU A 53 1.04 -4.43 -10.31
CA LEU A 53 0.94 -5.56 -11.24
C LEU A 53 -0.28 -6.44 -10.97
N ILE A 54 -0.71 -6.54 -9.70
CA ILE A 54 -1.81 -7.42 -9.26
C ILE A 54 -3.13 -6.68 -8.99
N GLN A 55 -3.16 -5.37 -9.20
CA GLN A 55 -4.34 -4.55 -8.92
C GLN A 55 -5.56 -5.02 -9.74
N GLY A 56 -6.66 -5.36 -9.03
CA GLY A 56 -7.88 -5.86 -9.64
C GLY A 56 -7.83 -7.30 -10.19
N LYS A 57 -6.74 -8.07 -9.92
CA LYS A 57 -6.54 -9.43 -10.47
C LYS A 57 -6.95 -10.56 -9.52
N ALA A 58 -7.08 -10.30 -8.24
CA ALA A 58 -7.37 -11.32 -7.24
C ALA A 58 -8.57 -10.89 -6.37
N PRO A 59 -9.61 -11.73 -6.20
CA PRO A 59 -10.75 -11.39 -5.34
C PRO A 59 -10.30 -11.25 -3.89
N GLY A 60 -10.86 -10.27 -3.17
CA GLY A 60 -10.52 -9.98 -1.77
C GLY A 60 -9.14 -9.34 -1.55
N VAL A 61 -8.44 -8.98 -2.63
CA VAL A 61 -7.17 -8.25 -2.58
C VAL A 61 -7.39 -6.85 -3.16
N THR A 62 -7.35 -5.85 -2.32
CA THR A 62 -7.41 -4.44 -2.74
C THR A 62 -6.00 -3.85 -2.76
N VAL A 63 -5.69 -3.13 -3.84
CA VAL A 63 -4.43 -2.41 -4.02
C VAL A 63 -4.79 -0.95 -4.26
N THR A 64 -4.62 -0.11 -3.25
CA THR A 64 -4.95 1.32 -3.30
C THR A 64 -3.67 2.11 -3.44
N GLY A 65 -3.53 2.88 -4.52
CA GLY A 65 -2.34 3.71 -4.72
C GLY A 65 -2.24 4.84 -3.70
N ASN A 66 -1.04 5.07 -3.19
CA ASN A 66 -0.75 6.11 -2.19
C ASN A 66 -0.55 7.50 -2.82
N GLY A 67 -1.13 7.72 -4.01
CA GLY A 67 -1.01 8.93 -4.79
C GLY A 67 -0.35 8.71 -6.15
N GLY A 68 -0.34 9.77 -6.97
CA GLY A 68 0.26 9.78 -8.31
C GLY A 68 1.75 10.13 -8.33
N ASN A 69 2.36 10.33 -7.19
CA ASN A 69 3.78 10.65 -7.04
C ASN A 69 4.65 9.48 -7.56
N PRO A 70 5.65 9.71 -8.41
CA PRO A 70 6.57 8.67 -8.83
C PRO A 70 7.17 7.90 -7.65
N GLY A 71 7.14 6.58 -7.70
CA GLY A 71 7.63 5.73 -6.63
C GLY A 71 6.74 5.65 -5.37
N SER A 72 5.56 6.28 -5.33
CA SER A 72 4.67 6.26 -4.13
C SER A 72 4.16 4.87 -3.77
N GLY A 73 4.08 3.94 -4.76
CA GLY A 73 3.56 2.60 -4.54
C GLY A 73 2.09 2.58 -4.12
N SER A 74 1.68 1.47 -3.55
CA SER A 74 0.30 1.25 -3.12
C SER A 74 0.25 0.54 -1.78
N THR A 75 -0.88 0.65 -1.11
CA THR A 75 -1.21 -0.14 0.07
C THR A 75 -1.98 -1.38 -0.36
N ILE A 76 -1.56 -2.54 0.10
CA ILE A 76 -2.23 -3.82 -0.16
C ILE A 76 -3.08 -4.18 1.06
N ARG A 77 -4.33 -4.59 0.84
CA ARG A 77 -5.22 -5.13 1.87
C ARG A 77 -5.79 -6.46 1.39
N ILE A 78 -5.87 -7.43 2.30
CA ILE A 78 -6.48 -8.73 2.04
C ILE A 78 -7.66 -8.88 2.99
N ARG A 79 -8.89 -9.00 2.43
CA ARG A 79 -10.12 -9.16 3.21
C ARG A 79 -10.32 -8.08 4.27
N GLY A 80 -9.98 -6.84 3.94
CA GLY A 80 -10.22 -5.62 4.73
C GLY A 80 -9.23 -5.33 5.86
N GLY A 81 -8.53 -6.31 6.39
CA GLY A 81 -7.67 -6.17 7.57
C GLY A 81 -8.20 -6.93 8.79
N ALA A 82 -7.45 -6.92 9.89
CA ALA A 82 -7.75 -7.72 11.09
C ALA A 82 -7.52 -6.94 12.40
N SER A 83 -7.05 -5.70 12.38
CA SER A 83 -6.69 -4.92 13.56
C SER A 83 -7.23 -3.49 13.51
N LEU A 84 -7.33 -2.86 14.70
CA LEU A 84 -7.69 -1.45 14.85
C LEU A 84 -6.46 -0.54 14.76
N ASN A 85 -5.40 -0.83 15.52
CA ASN A 85 -4.20 0.00 15.59
C ASN A 85 -2.90 -0.75 15.24
N ALA A 86 -2.88 -2.10 15.25
CA ALA A 86 -1.77 -2.83 14.68
C ALA A 86 -1.82 -2.78 13.14
N SER A 87 -0.70 -3.15 12.49
CA SER A 87 -0.61 -3.13 11.03
C SER A 87 -1.68 -4.03 10.39
N ASN A 88 -2.34 -3.50 9.38
CA ASN A 88 -3.27 -4.23 8.51
C ASN A 88 -2.62 -4.64 7.17
N ASP A 89 -1.32 -4.41 6.99
CA ASP A 89 -0.59 -4.82 5.80
C ASP A 89 -0.33 -6.33 5.81
N PRO A 90 -0.45 -7.03 4.68
CA PRO A 90 -0.08 -8.42 4.58
C PRO A 90 1.43 -8.59 4.71
N LEU A 91 1.86 -9.75 5.18
CA LEU A 91 3.27 -10.12 5.13
C LEU A 91 3.71 -10.30 3.68
N ILE A 92 4.71 -9.55 3.25
CA ILE A 92 5.33 -9.75 1.93
C ILE A 92 6.58 -10.60 2.08
N VAL A 93 6.68 -11.64 1.27
CA VAL A 93 7.83 -12.56 1.24
C VAL A 93 8.40 -12.58 -0.17
N ILE A 94 9.68 -12.25 -0.33
CA ILE A 94 10.36 -12.21 -1.64
C ILE A 94 11.41 -13.32 -1.69
N ASP A 95 11.21 -14.29 -2.58
CA ASP A 95 12.08 -15.46 -2.74
C ASP A 95 12.40 -16.18 -1.42
N GLY A 96 11.45 -16.21 -0.46
CA GLY A 96 11.59 -16.84 0.86
C GLY A 96 12.12 -15.91 1.96
N ILE A 97 12.31 -14.62 1.71
CA ILE A 97 12.69 -13.64 2.74
C ILE A 97 11.45 -12.83 3.14
N PRO A 98 10.96 -12.94 4.40
CA PRO A 98 9.93 -12.07 4.94
C PRO A 98 10.48 -10.64 5.11
N MET A 99 9.80 -9.66 4.51
CA MET A 99 10.27 -8.28 4.41
C MET A 99 9.82 -7.42 5.59
N ASP A 100 10.56 -6.34 5.86
CA ASP A 100 10.10 -5.19 6.62
C ASP A 100 9.55 -4.13 5.65
N PHE A 101 8.28 -3.76 5.83
CA PHE A 101 7.61 -2.74 5.01
C PHE A 101 7.35 -1.43 5.74
N ASN A 102 7.78 -1.31 6.99
CA ASN A 102 7.80 -0.02 7.66
C ASN A 102 8.65 0.95 6.87
N GLY A 103 8.17 2.17 6.66
CA GLY A 103 8.80 3.17 5.82
C GLY A 103 10.31 3.31 6.05
N LEU A 104 11.04 3.63 5.00
CA LEU A 104 12.46 3.98 5.04
C LEU A 104 12.59 5.46 4.66
N SER A 105 13.32 6.22 5.47
CA SER A 105 13.59 7.64 5.21
C SER A 105 14.20 7.83 3.81
N GLY A 106 13.60 8.71 3.02
CA GLY A 106 14.03 8.95 1.65
C GLY A 106 13.44 8.02 0.59
N ALA A 107 12.66 6.99 0.97
CA ALA A 107 11.90 6.17 0.02
C ALA A 107 10.41 6.47 0.16
N SER A 108 9.71 6.56 -0.97
CA SER A 108 8.25 6.73 -0.95
C SER A 108 7.52 5.42 -0.59
N ASN A 109 8.05 4.27 -1.00
CA ASN A 109 7.49 2.94 -0.73
C ASN A 109 8.56 1.85 -0.84
N ALA A 110 8.48 0.83 0.02
CA ALA A 110 9.43 -0.29 0.03
C ALA A 110 9.31 -1.20 -1.20
N LEU A 111 8.12 -1.35 -1.80
CA LEU A 111 7.90 -2.14 -3.02
C LEU A 111 8.38 -1.42 -4.28
N ALA A 112 8.49 -0.08 -4.27
CA ALA A 112 9.11 0.68 -5.36
C ALA A 112 10.62 0.38 -5.51
N LEU A 113 11.25 -0.20 -4.48
CA LEU A 113 12.65 -0.64 -4.50
C LEU A 113 12.85 -2.02 -5.18
N ILE A 114 11.79 -2.62 -5.73
CA ILE A 114 11.84 -3.90 -6.43
C ILE A 114 11.52 -3.66 -7.90
N ASN A 115 12.35 -4.23 -8.79
CA ASN A 115 12.09 -4.13 -10.23
C ASN A 115 10.93 -5.05 -10.64
N PRO A 116 9.77 -4.52 -11.10
CA PRO A 116 8.64 -5.33 -11.53
C PRO A 116 8.97 -6.31 -12.65
N ASN A 117 9.94 -5.98 -13.51
CA ASN A 117 10.35 -6.82 -14.63
C ASN A 117 11.05 -8.12 -14.21
N ASP A 118 11.54 -8.20 -12.96
CA ASP A 118 12.12 -9.41 -12.39
C ASP A 118 11.10 -10.36 -11.77
N ILE A 119 9.84 -9.96 -11.63
CA ILE A 119 8.80 -10.75 -10.97
C ILE A 119 8.22 -11.78 -11.93
N GLU A 120 8.06 -13.02 -11.47
CA GLU A 120 7.43 -14.13 -12.17
C GLU A 120 5.98 -14.33 -11.73
N SER A 121 5.72 -14.32 -10.42
CA SER A 121 4.37 -14.51 -9.86
C SER A 121 4.19 -13.83 -8.51
N PHE A 122 2.92 -13.57 -8.21
CA PHE A 122 2.40 -13.31 -6.88
C PHE A 122 1.47 -14.45 -6.49
N ASP A 123 1.72 -15.04 -5.33
CA ASP A 123 0.84 -16.02 -4.72
C ASP A 123 0.32 -15.44 -3.41
N VAL A 124 -0.98 -15.16 -3.35
CA VAL A 124 -1.61 -14.50 -2.20
C VAL A 124 -2.33 -15.53 -1.35
N LEU A 125 -1.79 -15.78 -0.15
CA LEU A 125 -2.36 -16.66 0.87
C LEU A 125 -3.36 -15.86 1.70
N LYS A 126 -4.66 -16.13 1.51
CA LYS A 126 -5.73 -15.28 2.06
C LYS A 126 -6.30 -15.78 3.39
N ASP A 127 -6.14 -17.06 3.69
CA ASP A 127 -6.67 -17.66 4.91
C ASP A 127 -5.59 -18.20 5.84
N ALA A 128 -5.96 -18.37 7.11
CA ALA A 128 -5.03 -18.81 8.13
C ALA A 128 -4.48 -20.23 7.88
N SER A 129 -5.25 -21.12 7.26
CA SER A 129 -4.78 -22.49 6.97
C SER A 129 -3.60 -22.50 5.99
N ALA A 130 -3.55 -21.56 5.05
CA ALA A 130 -2.44 -21.39 4.13
C ALA A 130 -1.30 -20.53 4.73
N ALA A 131 -1.65 -19.57 5.59
CA ALA A 131 -0.73 -18.55 6.10
C ALA A 131 -0.07 -18.90 7.44
N ALA A 132 -0.66 -19.84 8.23
CA ALA A 132 -0.21 -20.19 9.60
C ALA A 132 1.26 -20.64 9.68
N ILE A 133 1.83 -21.18 8.60
CA ILE A 133 3.24 -21.57 8.55
C ILE A 133 4.18 -20.36 8.67
N TYR A 134 3.72 -19.15 8.34
CA TYR A 134 4.43 -17.87 8.50
C TYR A 134 4.19 -17.22 9.88
N GLY A 135 3.24 -17.75 10.67
CA GLY A 135 3.02 -17.42 12.09
C GLY A 135 2.60 -15.99 12.36
N ASN A 136 3.42 -15.32 13.12
CA ASN A 136 3.13 -14.07 13.84
C ASN A 136 2.95 -12.79 13.00
N ARG A 137 3.03 -12.85 11.68
CA ARG A 137 2.86 -11.69 10.77
C ARG A 137 1.83 -12.00 9.68
N ALA A 138 1.13 -13.13 9.79
CA ALA A 138 0.26 -13.64 8.74
C ALA A 138 -1.24 -13.39 8.98
N SER A 139 -1.64 -12.65 10.03
CA SER A 139 -3.04 -12.35 10.36
C SER A 139 -3.79 -11.60 9.26
N ASN A 140 -3.07 -10.79 8.49
CA ASN A 140 -3.60 -10.06 7.33
C ASN A 140 -3.31 -10.76 5.99
N GLY A 141 -2.97 -12.07 6.04
CA GLY A 141 -2.55 -12.82 4.86
C GLY A 141 -1.08 -12.64 4.49
N VAL A 142 -0.66 -13.38 3.46
CA VAL A 142 0.73 -13.37 2.99
C VAL A 142 0.75 -13.19 1.47
N VAL A 143 1.62 -12.32 0.98
CA VAL A 143 1.90 -12.14 -0.45
C VAL A 143 3.29 -12.68 -0.75
N LEU A 144 3.36 -13.80 -1.45
CA LEU A 144 4.61 -14.41 -1.90
C LEU A 144 4.98 -13.86 -3.27
N ILE A 145 6.11 -13.21 -3.37
CA ILE A 145 6.66 -12.69 -4.62
C ILE A 145 7.78 -13.63 -5.05
N THR A 146 7.57 -14.30 -6.17
CA THR A 146 8.60 -15.13 -6.80
C THR A 146 9.24 -14.37 -7.94
N THR A 147 10.58 -14.32 -7.96
CA THR A 147 11.30 -13.69 -9.07
C THR A 147 11.74 -14.71 -10.11
N LYS A 148 11.92 -14.23 -11.35
CA LYS A 148 12.34 -15.03 -12.50
C LYS A 148 13.71 -15.68 -12.24
N LYS A 149 13.81 -16.96 -12.55
CA LYS A 149 15.02 -17.78 -12.33
C LYS A 149 15.71 -18.11 -13.65
N GLY A 150 16.97 -18.53 -13.55
CA GLY A 150 17.68 -19.15 -14.65
C GLY A 150 17.06 -20.50 -15.02
N SER A 151 17.15 -20.88 -16.28
CA SER A 151 16.73 -22.19 -16.78
C SER A 151 17.91 -22.89 -17.46
N ALA A 152 18.01 -24.22 -17.31
CA ALA A 152 18.95 -24.99 -18.11
C ALA A 152 18.61 -24.84 -19.60
N GLY A 153 19.62 -24.61 -20.44
CA GLY A 153 19.41 -24.45 -21.86
C GLY A 153 20.29 -23.38 -22.50
N LYS A 154 19.96 -23.04 -23.76
CA LYS A 154 20.68 -22.02 -24.52
C LYS A 154 20.55 -20.65 -23.85
N LEU A 155 21.53 -19.80 -24.16
CA LEU A 155 21.50 -18.38 -23.79
C LEU A 155 20.22 -17.71 -24.32
N LYS A 156 19.55 -16.94 -23.47
CA LYS A 156 18.43 -16.09 -23.82
C LYS A 156 18.74 -14.68 -23.36
N ILE A 157 18.55 -13.72 -24.22
CA ILE A 157 18.67 -12.30 -23.93
C ILE A 157 17.28 -11.68 -24.09
N ASN A 158 16.83 -10.96 -23.08
CA ASN A 158 15.58 -10.22 -23.13
C ASN A 158 15.92 -8.74 -22.88
N PHE A 159 15.46 -7.87 -23.78
CA PHE A 159 15.57 -6.41 -23.63
C PHE A 159 14.18 -5.81 -23.73
N SER A 160 13.83 -4.92 -22.79
CA SER A 160 12.60 -4.15 -22.83
C SER A 160 12.87 -2.67 -22.57
N THR A 161 12.19 -1.82 -23.30
CA THR A 161 12.18 -0.37 -23.07
C THR A 161 10.78 0.18 -23.21
N ILE A 162 10.43 1.12 -22.33
CA ILE A 162 9.16 1.85 -22.33
C ILE A 162 9.50 3.32 -22.22
N SER A 163 8.94 4.14 -23.10
CA SER A 163 8.92 5.59 -23.00
C SER A 163 7.49 6.05 -22.73
N SER A 164 7.30 6.96 -21.80
CA SER A 164 5.98 7.39 -21.36
C SER A 164 5.87 8.89 -21.19
N VAL A 165 4.65 9.39 -21.35
CA VAL A 165 4.26 10.76 -20.99
C VAL A 165 3.08 10.68 -20.03
N SER A 166 3.23 11.33 -18.88
CA SER A 166 2.21 11.44 -17.83
C SER A 166 1.57 12.82 -17.84
N THR A 167 0.24 12.88 -17.72
CA THR A 167 -0.52 14.13 -17.65
C THR A 167 -1.49 14.11 -16.47
N LYS A 168 -1.84 15.26 -15.93
CA LYS A 168 -2.87 15.35 -14.87
C LYS A 168 -4.22 14.83 -15.37
N MET A 169 -5.06 14.33 -14.45
CA MET A 169 -6.45 13.94 -14.76
C MET A 169 -7.38 15.16 -14.91
N GLY A 170 -7.25 16.11 -14.00
CA GLY A 170 -8.08 17.31 -13.89
C GLY A 170 -7.53 18.29 -12.87
N ASN A 171 -8.28 19.34 -12.59
CA ASN A 171 -8.05 20.25 -11.49
C ASN A 171 -9.14 20.06 -10.43
N MET A 172 -8.79 20.28 -9.17
CA MET A 172 -9.78 20.43 -8.10
C MET A 172 -10.68 21.62 -8.42
N SER A 173 -11.98 21.47 -8.22
CA SER A 173 -12.95 22.54 -8.49
C SER A 173 -12.86 23.61 -7.40
N VAL A 174 -12.26 24.76 -7.77
CA VAL A 174 -12.13 25.97 -6.96
C VAL A 174 -12.71 27.15 -7.75
N LEU A 175 -12.97 28.27 -7.07
CA LEU A 175 -13.47 29.47 -7.76
C LEU A 175 -12.40 29.98 -8.74
N SER A 176 -12.84 30.34 -9.96
CA SER A 176 -12.04 31.13 -10.89
C SER A 176 -11.79 32.53 -10.33
N ALA A 177 -10.83 33.27 -10.88
CA ALA A 177 -10.52 34.60 -10.37
C ALA A 177 -11.73 35.55 -10.43
N ASP A 178 -12.58 35.47 -11.47
CA ASP A 178 -13.76 36.29 -11.59
C ASP A 178 -14.87 35.88 -10.63
N GLU A 179 -15.10 34.58 -10.46
CA GLU A 179 -16.01 34.03 -9.44
C GLU A 179 -15.54 34.42 -8.04
N PHE A 180 -14.23 34.31 -7.77
CA PHE A 180 -13.63 34.66 -6.49
C PHE A 180 -13.79 36.17 -6.17
N ARG A 181 -13.50 37.09 -7.14
CA ARG A 181 -13.74 38.51 -6.96
C ARG A 181 -15.21 38.79 -6.59
N LYS A 182 -16.15 38.26 -7.38
CA LYS A 182 -17.57 38.39 -7.13
C LYS A 182 -17.92 37.87 -5.74
N TYR A 183 -17.42 36.68 -5.37
CA TYR A 183 -17.71 36.05 -4.09
C TYR A 183 -17.18 36.88 -2.91
N VAL A 184 -15.94 37.42 -3.00
CA VAL A 184 -15.36 38.30 -1.97
C VAL A 184 -16.17 39.59 -1.83
N ILE A 185 -16.55 40.26 -2.94
CA ILE A 185 -17.35 41.49 -2.93
C ILE A 185 -18.72 41.25 -2.28
N GLU A 186 -19.37 40.14 -2.59
CA GLU A 186 -20.72 39.83 -2.10
C GLU A 186 -20.75 39.40 -0.63
N ASN A 187 -19.67 38.78 -0.13
CA ASN A 187 -19.63 38.14 1.19
C ASN A 187 -18.69 38.77 2.22
N SER A 188 -17.80 39.67 1.80
CA SER A 188 -16.92 40.38 2.73
C SER A 188 -17.65 41.57 3.38
N THR A 189 -17.52 41.68 4.71
CA THR A 189 -18.07 42.78 5.51
C THR A 189 -17.09 43.93 5.68
N GLN A 190 -15.84 43.79 5.25
CA GLN A 190 -14.78 44.78 5.42
C GLN A 190 -14.17 45.19 4.08
N GLN A 191 -14.14 46.52 3.82
CA GLN A 191 -13.60 47.07 2.60
C GLN A 191 -12.14 46.67 2.36
N LYS A 192 -11.33 46.50 3.43
CA LYS A 192 -9.91 46.11 3.31
C LYS A 192 -9.70 44.81 2.51
N TYR A 193 -10.61 43.86 2.59
CA TYR A 193 -10.49 42.61 1.86
C TYR A 193 -10.87 42.75 0.38
N ILE A 194 -11.78 43.64 0.08
CA ILE A 194 -12.08 44.00 -1.31
C ILE A 194 -10.89 44.73 -1.95
N ASP A 195 -10.21 45.58 -1.18
CA ASP A 195 -9.00 46.29 -1.63
C ASP A 195 -7.77 45.38 -1.83
N MET A 196 -7.77 44.19 -1.21
CA MET A 196 -6.73 43.17 -1.41
C MET A 196 -6.87 42.37 -2.70
N LEU A 197 -8.01 42.45 -3.39
CA LEU A 197 -8.24 41.75 -4.64
C LEU A 197 -7.29 42.27 -5.74
N GLY A 198 -6.57 41.33 -6.35
CA GLY A 198 -5.70 41.60 -7.49
C GLY A 198 -6.49 41.67 -8.83
N THR A 199 -5.81 42.03 -9.89
CA THR A 199 -6.34 42.11 -11.25
C THR A 199 -5.99 40.92 -12.14
N ALA A 200 -5.15 39.99 -11.65
CA ALA A 200 -4.74 38.80 -12.38
C ALA A 200 -5.82 37.72 -12.43
N ASN A 201 -5.69 36.80 -13.38
CA ASN A 201 -6.49 35.59 -13.51
C ASN A 201 -5.52 34.39 -13.53
N THR A 202 -5.03 34.01 -12.36
CA THR A 202 -4.00 32.96 -12.21
C THR A 202 -4.65 31.62 -11.86
N ASN A 203 -4.50 30.63 -12.74
CA ASN A 203 -4.81 29.26 -12.39
C ASN A 203 -3.59 28.61 -11.72
N TRP A 204 -3.55 28.67 -10.39
CA TRP A 204 -2.41 28.20 -9.60
C TRP A 204 -2.13 26.70 -9.76
N GLN A 205 -3.16 25.88 -9.99
CA GLN A 205 -2.99 24.45 -10.20
C GLN A 205 -2.23 24.20 -11.53
N ASP A 206 -2.52 24.95 -12.58
CA ASP A 206 -1.78 24.81 -13.85
C ASP A 206 -0.32 25.32 -13.73
N GLN A 207 -0.02 26.19 -12.77
CA GLN A 207 1.34 26.64 -12.52
C GLN A 207 2.24 25.54 -11.95
N ILE A 208 1.71 24.65 -11.12
CA ILE A 208 2.49 23.58 -10.47
C ILE A 208 2.57 22.30 -11.29
N TYR A 209 1.62 22.05 -12.18
CA TYR A 209 1.57 20.84 -13.00
C TYR A 209 2.35 20.96 -14.31
N GLN A 210 2.77 19.82 -14.84
CA GLN A 210 3.46 19.67 -16.12
C GLN A 210 3.11 18.32 -16.78
N ALA A 211 3.29 18.24 -18.10
CA ALA A 211 3.42 16.95 -18.77
C ALA A 211 4.81 16.36 -18.40
N ALA A 212 4.83 15.14 -17.92
CA ALA A 212 6.02 14.55 -17.36
C ALA A 212 6.47 13.32 -18.15
N TRP A 213 7.75 13.31 -18.52
CA TRP A 213 8.34 12.19 -19.26
C TRP A 213 8.89 11.13 -18.33
N GLY A 214 8.86 9.86 -18.78
CA GLY A 214 9.44 8.74 -18.07
C GLY A 214 9.97 7.66 -19.02
N THR A 215 10.93 6.88 -18.53
CA THR A 215 11.46 5.70 -19.24
C THR A 215 11.72 4.54 -18.28
N ASP A 216 11.54 3.30 -18.77
CA ASP A 216 11.87 2.08 -18.05
C ASP A 216 12.61 1.12 -19.00
N ASN A 217 13.87 0.83 -18.70
CA ASN A 217 14.76 0.05 -19.55
C ASN A 217 15.30 -1.15 -18.78
N ASN A 218 15.13 -2.34 -19.33
CA ASN A 218 15.54 -3.57 -18.67
C ASN A 218 16.23 -4.51 -19.64
N ILE A 219 17.33 -5.12 -19.20
CA ILE A 219 18.00 -6.20 -19.89
C ILE A 219 18.16 -7.39 -18.97
N SER A 220 17.92 -8.57 -19.47
CA SER A 220 18.22 -9.80 -18.72
C SER A 220 18.85 -10.86 -19.61
N ILE A 221 19.78 -11.58 -19.02
CA ILE A 221 20.53 -12.67 -19.64
C ILE A 221 20.28 -13.91 -18.80
N SER A 222 19.82 -14.99 -19.41
CA SER A 222 19.57 -16.25 -18.70
C SER A 222 20.01 -17.44 -19.55
N GLY A 223 20.38 -18.53 -18.89
CA GLY A 223 20.84 -19.76 -19.57
C GLY A 223 21.33 -20.79 -18.56
N GLY A 224 21.97 -21.84 -19.07
CA GLY A 224 22.58 -22.87 -18.24
C GLY A 224 23.97 -23.23 -18.77
N ILE A 225 24.98 -23.08 -17.91
CA ILE A 225 26.34 -23.56 -18.19
C ILE A 225 26.51 -24.89 -17.44
N LYS A 226 26.51 -25.99 -18.17
CA LYS A 226 26.52 -27.35 -17.58
C LYS A 226 25.37 -27.56 -16.60
N LYS A 227 25.65 -27.79 -15.29
CA LYS A 227 24.67 -27.97 -14.21
C LYS A 227 24.36 -26.65 -13.46
N LEU A 228 24.74 -25.49 -14.01
CA LEU A 228 24.55 -24.16 -13.40
C LEU A 228 23.55 -23.33 -14.22
N PRO A 229 22.25 -23.36 -13.94
CA PRO A 229 21.30 -22.36 -14.41
C PRO A 229 21.60 -21.01 -13.77
N TYR A 230 21.54 -19.95 -14.60
CA TYR A 230 21.79 -18.58 -14.12
C TYR A 230 20.84 -17.58 -14.79
N ARG A 231 20.56 -16.48 -14.08
CA ARG A 231 19.92 -15.28 -14.62
C ARG A 231 20.59 -14.06 -14.02
N LEU A 232 20.92 -13.13 -14.91
CA LEU A 232 21.40 -11.79 -14.58
C LEU A 232 20.41 -10.78 -15.15
N SER A 233 20.05 -9.75 -14.39
CA SER A 233 19.21 -8.64 -14.87
C SER A 233 19.76 -7.30 -14.42
N LEU A 234 19.58 -6.29 -15.28
CA LEU A 234 19.86 -4.89 -15.02
C LEU A 234 18.62 -4.09 -15.44
N GLY A 235 18.24 -3.11 -14.64
CA GLY A 235 17.13 -2.22 -14.92
C GLY A 235 17.48 -0.78 -14.60
N TYR A 236 16.98 0.15 -15.42
CA TYR A 236 17.01 1.58 -15.18
C TYR A 236 15.64 2.18 -15.45
N THR A 237 15.08 2.84 -14.45
CA THR A 237 13.79 3.53 -14.51
C THR A 237 14.03 4.99 -14.17
N GLU A 238 13.47 5.91 -14.95
CA GLU A 238 13.41 7.33 -14.65
C GLU A 238 11.98 7.82 -14.86
N GLN A 239 11.44 8.53 -13.89
CA GLN A 239 10.10 9.09 -13.93
C GLN A 239 10.12 10.50 -13.37
N ASN A 240 9.65 11.46 -14.18
CA ASN A 240 9.31 12.78 -13.70
C ASN A 240 7.86 12.79 -13.23
N GLY A 241 7.55 13.52 -12.17
CA GLY A 241 6.20 13.70 -11.67
C GLY A 241 5.43 14.78 -12.43
N ILE A 242 4.09 14.67 -12.44
CA ILE A 242 3.21 15.69 -12.99
C ILE A 242 3.26 16.99 -12.17
N VAL A 243 3.66 16.96 -10.90
CA VAL A 243 4.06 18.17 -10.15
C VAL A 243 5.51 18.47 -10.49
N LYS A 244 5.79 19.71 -10.89
CA LYS A 244 7.14 20.17 -11.23
C LYS A 244 8.14 19.82 -10.12
N THR A 245 9.40 19.65 -10.46
CA THR A 245 10.52 19.28 -9.57
C THR A 245 10.49 17.88 -8.97
N ASN A 246 9.40 17.13 -9.13
CA ASN A 246 9.30 15.78 -8.62
C ASN A 246 9.99 14.79 -9.56
N GLU A 247 10.94 14.02 -9.05
CA GLU A 247 11.74 13.07 -9.83
C GLU A 247 11.95 11.76 -9.04
N PHE A 248 11.97 10.66 -9.77
CA PHE A 248 12.30 9.32 -9.27
C PHE A 248 13.19 8.62 -10.27
N ARG A 249 14.36 8.12 -9.83
CA ARG A 249 15.26 7.28 -10.61
C ARG A 249 15.54 6.01 -9.84
N ARG A 250 15.58 4.89 -10.54
CA ARG A 250 15.91 3.59 -9.96
C ARG A 250 16.86 2.82 -10.87
N THR A 251 18.01 2.43 -10.33
CA THR A 251 18.89 1.44 -10.92
C THR A 251 18.78 0.14 -10.16
N SER A 252 18.58 -0.97 -10.84
CA SER A 252 18.40 -2.28 -10.21
C SER A 252 19.30 -3.33 -10.86
N PHE A 253 19.74 -4.28 -10.03
CA PHE A 253 20.54 -5.43 -10.39
C PHE A 253 19.93 -6.69 -9.79
N GLY A 254 19.91 -7.79 -10.53
CA GLY A 254 19.47 -9.09 -10.05
C GLY A 254 20.36 -10.22 -10.53
N LEU A 255 20.73 -11.12 -9.62
CA LEU A 255 21.46 -12.35 -9.89
C LEU A 255 20.74 -13.53 -9.25
N ASN A 256 20.46 -14.56 -10.05
CA ASN A 256 19.95 -15.84 -9.58
C ASN A 256 20.82 -16.97 -10.12
N LEU A 257 21.27 -17.85 -9.21
CA LEU A 257 22.06 -19.04 -9.52
C LEU A 257 21.39 -20.25 -8.87
N THR A 258 21.23 -21.35 -9.63
CA THR A 258 20.58 -22.57 -9.12
C THR A 258 21.38 -23.84 -9.47
N PRO A 259 22.66 -23.94 -9.04
CA PRO A 259 23.46 -25.13 -9.30
C PRO A 259 22.96 -26.36 -8.55
N LYS A 260 23.25 -27.53 -9.12
CA LYS A 260 22.96 -28.83 -8.53
C LYS A 260 24.24 -29.67 -8.46
N PHE A 261 24.44 -30.31 -7.32
CA PHE A 261 25.61 -31.14 -7.01
C PHE A 261 25.22 -32.54 -6.57
N PHE A 262 26.19 -33.46 -6.56
CA PHE A 262 26.03 -34.83 -6.09
C PHE A 262 24.81 -35.54 -6.73
N ASP A 263 24.75 -35.54 -8.05
CA ASP A 263 23.65 -36.10 -8.85
C ASP A 263 22.26 -35.65 -8.42
N ASN A 264 22.15 -34.34 -8.13
CA ASN A 264 20.97 -33.62 -7.65
C ASN A 264 20.58 -33.92 -6.18
N HIS A 265 21.49 -34.51 -5.38
CA HIS A 265 21.24 -34.57 -3.93
C HIS A 265 21.37 -33.21 -3.24
N LEU A 266 22.22 -32.32 -3.72
CA LEU A 266 22.30 -30.96 -3.19
C LEU A 266 21.83 -29.98 -4.27
N SER A 267 20.78 -29.24 -3.98
CA SER A 267 20.32 -28.09 -4.76
C SER A 267 20.65 -26.81 -4.00
N VAL A 268 21.35 -25.90 -4.64
CA VAL A 268 21.67 -24.58 -4.09
C VAL A 268 20.87 -23.53 -4.85
N THR A 269 20.24 -22.59 -4.14
CA THR A 269 19.64 -21.41 -4.75
C THR A 269 20.27 -20.18 -4.11
N ALA A 270 20.96 -19.38 -4.90
CA ALA A 270 21.51 -18.11 -4.47
C ALA A 270 20.82 -16.98 -5.22
N ASN A 271 20.23 -16.06 -4.50
CA ASN A 271 19.61 -14.84 -5.00
C ASN A 271 20.33 -13.63 -4.42
N LEU A 272 20.63 -12.67 -5.29
CA LEU A 272 21.13 -11.36 -4.87
C LEU A 272 20.43 -10.29 -5.70
N LYS A 273 19.85 -9.30 -5.04
CA LYS A 273 19.24 -8.14 -5.67
C LYS A 273 19.84 -6.89 -5.05
N GLY A 274 20.12 -5.91 -5.87
CA GLY A 274 20.57 -4.59 -5.47
C GLY A 274 19.72 -3.52 -6.16
N THR A 275 19.35 -2.49 -5.41
CA THR A 275 18.59 -1.37 -5.98
C THR A 275 19.12 -0.09 -5.37
N MET A 276 19.31 0.91 -6.21
CA MET A 276 19.61 2.28 -5.82
C MET A 276 18.53 3.19 -6.38
N THR A 277 17.92 4.04 -5.55
CA THR A 277 16.99 5.07 -6.01
C THR A 277 17.49 6.45 -5.63
N GLU A 278 17.22 7.39 -6.51
CA GLU A 278 17.38 8.82 -6.27
C GLU A 278 15.99 9.46 -6.37
N ASN A 279 15.63 10.24 -5.37
CA ASN A 279 14.32 10.86 -5.30
C ASN A 279 14.48 12.36 -5.11
N ARG A 280 13.59 13.13 -5.74
CA ARG A 280 13.32 14.52 -5.41
C ARG A 280 11.84 14.65 -5.11
N PHE A 281 11.52 14.95 -3.85
CA PHE A 281 10.15 15.11 -3.41
C PHE A 281 9.68 16.54 -3.68
N PRO A 282 8.43 16.73 -4.19
CA PRO A 282 7.88 18.06 -4.31
C PRO A 282 7.60 18.61 -2.90
N ALA A 283 7.67 19.93 -2.74
CA ALA A 283 7.09 20.57 -1.57
C ALA A 283 5.57 20.31 -1.53
N GLY A 284 4.93 20.41 -0.38
CA GLY A 284 3.48 20.22 -0.21
C GLY A 284 2.64 21.32 -0.89
N VAL A 285 2.81 21.46 -2.21
CA VAL A 285 2.29 22.62 -2.96
C VAL A 285 0.89 22.44 -3.53
N ILE A 286 0.34 21.21 -3.47
CA ILE A 286 -0.98 20.93 -4.10
C ILE A 286 -2.07 21.69 -3.37
N SER A 287 -2.16 21.56 -2.05
CA SER A 287 -3.11 22.31 -1.24
C SER A 287 -2.89 23.83 -1.37
N ALA A 288 -1.63 24.29 -1.37
CA ALA A 288 -1.32 25.69 -1.59
C ALA A 288 -1.86 26.20 -2.94
N ALA A 289 -1.70 25.44 -4.02
CA ALA A 289 -2.21 25.79 -5.35
C ALA A 289 -3.74 25.78 -5.46
N GLN A 290 -4.42 25.02 -4.60
CA GLN A 290 -5.88 25.00 -4.51
C GLN A 290 -6.42 26.22 -3.76
N PHE A 291 -5.73 26.65 -2.70
CA PHE A 291 -6.20 27.70 -1.80
C PHE A 291 -5.60 29.08 -2.08
N PHE A 292 -4.53 29.21 -2.85
CA PHE A 292 -3.96 30.52 -3.11
C PHE A 292 -4.92 31.43 -3.89
N ASP A 293 -4.88 32.75 -3.60
CA ASP A 293 -5.75 33.75 -4.20
C ASP A 293 -5.55 33.81 -5.74
N PRO A 294 -6.57 33.46 -6.54
CA PRO A 294 -6.47 33.44 -8.01
C PRO A 294 -6.41 34.82 -8.64
N THR A 295 -6.62 35.89 -7.86
CA THR A 295 -6.56 37.28 -8.35
C THR A 295 -5.15 37.86 -8.32
N GLN A 296 -4.19 37.15 -7.72
CA GLN A 296 -2.81 37.60 -7.61
C GLN A 296 -1.95 37.07 -8.76
N THR A 297 -0.89 37.82 -9.09
CA THR A 297 0.12 37.41 -10.07
C THR A 297 1.11 36.41 -9.46
N VAL A 298 1.76 35.61 -10.30
CA VAL A 298 2.81 34.70 -9.85
C VAL A 298 4.03 35.44 -9.28
N TYR A 299 4.39 36.54 -9.90
CA TYR A 299 5.58 37.33 -9.56
C TYR A 299 5.20 38.75 -9.13
N ASP A 300 5.97 39.30 -8.19
CA ASP A 300 5.87 40.65 -7.67
C ASP A 300 7.21 41.37 -7.81
N LYS A 301 7.22 42.48 -8.57
CA LYS A 301 8.41 43.31 -8.78
C LYS A 301 8.53 44.49 -7.80
N SER A 302 7.67 44.52 -6.78
CA SER A 302 7.73 45.54 -5.71
C SER A 302 8.95 45.32 -4.79
N ALA A 303 9.17 46.27 -3.89
CA ALA A 303 10.19 46.14 -2.86
C ALA A 303 9.97 44.92 -1.97
N GLN A 304 8.70 44.61 -1.65
CA GLN A 304 8.32 43.40 -0.90
C GLN A 304 8.59 42.12 -1.69
N GLY A 305 8.27 42.09 -2.98
CA GLY A 305 8.58 40.96 -3.85
C GLY A 305 10.08 40.65 -3.90
N ASN A 306 10.93 41.65 -3.91
CA ASN A 306 12.40 41.47 -3.89
C ASN A 306 12.88 40.72 -2.63
N LEU A 307 12.18 40.80 -1.50
CA LEU A 307 12.52 40.09 -0.27
C LEU A 307 12.30 38.57 -0.41
N VAL A 308 11.39 38.16 -1.30
CA VAL A 308 10.94 36.76 -1.51
C VAL A 308 11.25 36.26 -2.92
N SER A 309 12.39 36.62 -3.48
CA SER A 309 12.86 36.21 -4.82
C SER A 309 11.89 36.57 -5.96
N ASN A 310 11.24 37.70 -5.82
CA ASN A 310 10.22 38.23 -6.75
C ASN A 310 8.96 37.35 -6.90
N TYR A 311 8.69 36.41 -6.00
CA TYR A 311 7.40 35.77 -5.95
C TYR A 311 6.36 36.68 -5.25
N TRP A 312 5.13 36.60 -5.65
CA TRP A 312 4.06 37.30 -4.96
C TRP A 312 3.70 36.54 -3.68
N GLU A 313 3.84 37.21 -2.51
CA GLU A 313 3.52 36.64 -1.21
C GLU A 313 2.63 37.58 -0.40
N TRP A 314 1.90 37.00 0.57
CA TRP A 314 1.13 37.78 1.53
C TRP A 314 2.06 38.37 2.60
N PHE A 315 1.98 39.70 2.76
CA PHE A 315 2.62 40.46 3.82
C PHE A 315 1.57 40.99 4.79
N LEU A 316 1.95 41.28 6.03
CA LEU A 316 1.09 41.99 6.96
C LEU A 316 0.82 43.40 6.46
N TYR A 317 -0.35 43.92 6.79
CA TYR A 317 -0.75 45.31 6.45
C TYR A 317 -0.67 46.20 7.68
N ASN A 318 -0.23 47.46 7.51
CA ASN A 318 -0.27 48.44 8.57
C ASN A 318 -1.70 49.01 8.71
N ASN A 319 -1.88 49.88 9.71
CA ASN A 319 -3.18 50.51 9.98
C ASN A 319 -3.70 51.43 8.80
N SER A 320 -2.81 51.79 7.90
CA SER A 320 -3.16 52.58 6.68
C SER A 320 -3.46 51.69 5.48
N GLY A 321 -3.53 50.38 5.63
CA GLY A 321 -3.81 49.42 4.55
C GLY A 321 -2.64 49.19 3.58
N GLN A 322 -1.40 49.54 3.98
CA GLN A 322 -0.23 49.34 3.14
C GLN A 322 0.52 48.04 3.56
N ARG A 323 1.02 47.31 2.58
CA ARG A 323 1.86 46.11 2.80
C ARG A 323 3.14 46.52 3.52
N THR A 324 3.45 45.85 4.62
CA THR A 324 4.70 45.99 5.37
C THR A 324 5.81 45.11 4.76
N ASN A 325 6.98 45.05 5.39
CA ASN A 325 8.04 44.11 5.01
C ASN A 325 7.97 42.79 5.80
N ASN A 326 6.95 42.62 6.66
CA ASN A 326 6.75 41.40 7.47
C ASN A 326 5.83 40.44 6.73
N ILE A 327 6.32 39.24 6.45
CA ILE A 327 5.55 38.20 5.79
C ILE A 327 4.39 37.73 6.71
N ASN A 328 3.23 37.47 6.12
CA ASN A 328 2.13 36.85 6.81
C ASN A 328 2.29 35.34 6.78
N ILE A 329 2.84 34.75 7.83
CA ILE A 329 3.09 33.31 7.94
C ILE A 329 1.84 32.45 8.03
N ASN A 330 0.72 33.05 8.44
CA ASN A 330 -0.57 32.37 8.51
C ASN A 330 -1.24 32.25 7.14
N ALA A 331 -0.75 33.03 6.15
CA ALA A 331 -1.28 32.98 4.81
C ALA A 331 -0.80 31.75 4.03
N THR A 332 -1.61 31.31 3.08
CA THR A 332 -1.17 30.33 2.09
C THR A 332 0.01 30.93 1.30
N GLN A 333 1.14 30.22 1.28
CA GLN A 333 2.33 30.66 0.56
C GLN A 333 2.20 30.43 -0.94
N ASN A 334 2.91 31.23 -1.74
CA ASN A 334 2.95 31.05 -3.18
C ASN A 334 3.44 29.63 -3.55
N PRO A 335 2.63 28.86 -4.29
CA PRO A 335 2.96 27.48 -4.61
C PRO A 335 4.29 27.32 -5.37
N LEU A 336 4.65 28.27 -6.25
CA LEU A 336 5.89 28.22 -7.00
C LEU A 336 7.09 28.65 -6.14
N ALA A 337 6.91 29.63 -5.26
CA ALA A 337 7.96 29.99 -4.28
C ALA A 337 8.29 28.79 -3.39
N SER A 338 7.27 28.09 -2.89
CA SER A 338 7.44 26.87 -2.09
C SER A 338 8.11 25.73 -2.88
N LEU A 339 7.75 25.55 -4.13
CA LEU A 339 8.26 24.51 -5.01
C LEU A 339 9.77 24.65 -5.31
N TYR A 340 10.22 25.88 -5.49
CA TYR A 340 11.61 26.17 -5.82
C TYR A 340 12.44 26.61 -4.60
N GLY A 341 11.80 27.13 -3.55
CA GLY A 341 12.45 27.56 -2.31
C GLY A 341 12.78 26.39 -1.35
N ARG A 342 12.15 25.23 -1.53
CA ARG A 342 12.44 24.01 -0.75
C ARG A 342 12.91 22.88 -1.66
N ARG A 343 14.03 22.29 -1.33
CA ARG A 343 14.58 21.13 -2.03
C ARG A 343 14.74 19.95 -1.08
N ASP A 344 14.02 18.86 -1.35
CA ASP A 344 14.07 17.60 -0.60
C ASP A 344 14.55 16.49 -1.55
N VAL A 345 15.74 15.99 -1.30
CA VAL A 345 16.37 14.96 -2.14
C VAL A 345 16.88 13.83 -1.30
N SER A 346 16.83 12.63 -1.84
CA SER A 346 17.33 11.44 -1.17
C SER A 346 17.98 10.45 -2.13
N THR A 347 18.87 9.65 -1.56
CA THR A 347 19.40 8.44 -2.18
C THR A 347 19.11 7.27 -1.27
N VAL A 348 18.55 6.20 -1.83
CA VAL A 348 18.25 4.97 -1.09
C VAL A 348 18.95 3.81 -1.76
N PHE A 349 19.67 3.04 -0.97
CA PHE A 349 20.26 1.77 -1.37
C PHE A 349 19.56 0.62 -0.66
N ARG A 350 19.24 -0.45 -1.39
CA ARG A 350 18.71 -1.71 -0.83
C ARG A 350 19.42 -2.90 -1.44
N SER A 351 19.80 -3.86 -0.61
CA SER A 351 20.31 -5.16 -1.07
C SER A 351 19.57 -6.28 -0.35
N ILE A 352 19.00 -7.20 -1.13
CA ILE A 352 18.27 -8.38 -0.65
C ILE A 352 18.99 -9.60 -1.19
N GLY A 353 19.30 -10.55 -0.32
CA GLY A 353 19.91 -11.78 -0.76
C GLY A 353 19.61 -12.96 0.14
N ASN A 354 19.57 -14.16 -0.45
CA ASN A 354 19.54 -15.39 0.29
C ASN A 354 20.33 -16.52 -0.38
N LEU A 355 20.79 -17.42 0.45
CA LEU A 355 21.36 -18.70 0.08
C LEU A 355 20.52 -19.81 0.67
N GLN A 356 19.87 -20.58 -0.18
CA GLN A 356 19.07 -21.72 0.19
C GLN A 356 19.77 -23.00 -0.24
N LEU A 357 19.91 -23.94 0.67
CA LEU A 357 20.45 -25.29 0.46
C LEU A 357 19.32 -26.30 0.69
N ASP A 358 19.09 -27.19 -0.25
CA ASP A 358 18.19 -28.34 -0.14
C ASP A 358 19.01 -29.60 -0.39
N TYR A 359 19.24 -30.39 0.67
CA TYR A 359 20.03 -31.59 0.64
C TYR A 359 19.18 -32.84 0.88
N LYS A 360 19.11 -33.72 -0.13
CA LYS A 360 18.50 -35.05 -0.05
C LYS A 360 19.50 -36.02 0.52
N PHE A 361 19.15 -36.64 1.65
CA PHE A 361 20.06 -37.64 2.25
C PHE A 361 20.29 -38.82 1.30
N HIS A 362 21.53 -39.23 1.11
CA HIS A 362 21.87 -40.35 0.23
C HIS A 362 21.27 -41.67 0.73
N PHE A 363 21.21 -41.89 2.05
CA PHE A 363 20.65 -43.09 2.66
C PHE A 363 19.12 -43.09 2.71
N LEU A 364 18.46 -41.92 2.61
CA LEU A 364 17.03 -41.74 2.61
C LEU A 364 16.64 -40.53 1.74
N PRO A 365 16.58 -40.68 0.41
CA PRO A 365 16.33 -39.56 -0.51
C PRO A 365 14.96 -38.88 -0.35
N ASP A 366 14.02 -39.54 0.33
CA ASP A 366 12.71 -38.98 0.69
C ASP A 366 12.80 -37.92 1.81
N LEU A 367 13.91 -37.87 2.55
CA LEU A 367 14.20 -36.93 3.61
C LEU A 367 15.14 -35.83 3.10
N HIS A 368 14.71 -34.59 3.25
CA HIS A 368 15.43 -33.39 2.87
C HIS A 368 15.82 -32.56 4.07
N PHE A 369 17.05 -32.10 4.12
CA PHE A 369 17.51 -31.06 5.03
C PHE A 369 17.64 -29.73 4.31
N ASN A 370 16.98 -28.71 4.83
CA ASN A 370 16.93 -27.40 4.23
C ASN A 370 17.50 -26.35 5.17
N ILE A 371 18.32 -25.45 4.61
CA ILE A 371 18.80 -24.25 5.27
C ILE A 371 18.52 -23.07 4.34
N ASN A 372 17.94 -21.97 4.86
CA ASN A 372 17.80 -20.70 4.17
C ASN A 372 18.38 -19.58 5.05
N GLY A 373 19.53 -19.06 4.65
CA GLY A 373 20.13 -17.86 5.24
C GLY A 373 19.85 -16.65 4.36
N GLY A 374 19.26 -15.58 4.92
CA GLY A 374 18.86 -14.40 4.17
C GLY A 374 19.17 -13.09 4.86
N PHE A 375 19.25 -12.03 4.06
CA PHE A 375 19.40 -10.66 4.55
C PHE A 375 18.62 -9.68 3.67
N ASP A 376 18.21 -8.56 4.29
CA ASP A 376 17.71 -7.37 3.63
C ASP A 376 18.35 -6.16 4.32
N TYR A 377 19.21 -5.48 3.61
CA TYR A 377 19.89 -4.27 4.05
C TYR A 377 19.36 -3.07 3.29
N GLN A 378 18.99 -2.03 4.02
CA GLN A 378 18.44 -0.81 3.46
C GLN A 378 19.13 0.41 4.12
N LYS A 379 19.51 1.37 3.31
CA LYS A 379 20.05 2.66 3.78
C LYS A 379 19.48 3.80 2.96
N GLY A 380 18.80 4.72 3.63
CA GLY A 380 18.28 5.95 3.06
C GLY A 380 19.03 7.16 3.63
N ASN A 381 19.50 8.02 2.76
CA ASN A 381 20.12 9.30 3.11
C ASN A 381 19.42 10.41 2.34
N GLY A 382 19.18 11.55 2.98
CA GLY A 382 18.58 12.68 2.28
C GLY A 382 18.83 13.98 3.00
N ALA A 383 18.46 15.07 2.30
CA ALA A 383 18.56 16.42 2.84
C ALA A 383 17.38 17.27 2.39
N VAL A 384 16.77 17.97 3.33
CA VAL A 384 15.82 19.04 3.08
C VAL A 384 16.56 20.35 3.22
N THR A 385 16.68 21.10 2.13
CA THR A 385 17.27 22.45 2.12
C THR A 385 16.17 23.46 1.87
N MET A 386 16.10 24.48 2.70
CA MET A 386 15.32 25.70 2.47
C MET A 386 16.28 26.83 2.10
N TYR A 387 16.03 27.45 0.93
CA TYR A 387 16.90 28.47 0.37
C TYR A 387 16.62 29.84 0.96
N PRO A 388 17.59 30.79 0.88
CA PRO A 388 17.39 32.18 1.24
C PRO A 388 16.18 32.76 0.49
N HIS A 389 15.54 33.75 1.10
CA HIS A 389 14.35 34.43 0.56
C HIS A 389 13.11 33.54 0.38
N TYR A 390 13.12 32.29 0.88
CA TYR A 390 11.91 31.51 1.08
C TYR A 390 11.13 32.11 2.27
N ALA A 391 9.82 32.25 2.14
CA ALA A 391 9.00 32.97 3.12
C ALA A 391 9.25 32.56 4.59
N GLN A 392 9.34 31.25 4.86
CA GLN A 392 9.65 30.74 6.21
C GLN A 392 11.05 31.14 6.71
N MET A 393 12.03 31.30 5.83
CA MET A 393 13.39 31.69 6.21
C MET A 393 13.47 33.14 6.61
N ILE A 394 12.75 34.01 5.90
CA ILE A 394 12.67 35.41 6.24
C ILE A 394 12.06 35.62 7.62
N GLU A 395 10.98 34.93 7.92
CA GLU A 395 10.31 35.02 9.21
C GLU A 395 11.21 34.53 10.34
N SER A 396 11.87 33.38 10.18
CA SER A 396 12.73 32.82 11.20
C SER A 396 14.03 33.61 11.41
N GLY A 397 14.36 34.59 10.54
CA GLY A 397 15.62 35.31 10.52
C GLY A 397 16.83 34.44 10.09
N ASP A 398 16.55 33.26 9.52
CA ASP A 398 17.58 32.37 8.98
C ASP A 398 17.93 32.78 7.53
N VAL A 399 19.18 32.61 7.15
CA VAL A 399 19.56 32.74 5.73
C VAL A 399 19.16 31.51 4.96
N SER A 400 19.39 30.33 5.53
CA SER A 400 18.95 29.05 5.00
C SER A 400 18.96 27.99 6.10
N THR A 401 18.26 26.88 5.86
CA THR A 401 18.34 25.70 6.71
C THR A 401 18.64 24.47 5.88
N ARG A 402 19.37 23.53 6.48
CA ARG A 402 19.57 22.19 5.92
C ARG A 402 19.32 21.16 7.01
N ARG A 403 18.38 20.27 6.75
CA ARG A 403 18.10 19.11 7.60
C ARG A 403 18.55 17.87 6.86
N ASP A 404 19.62 17.25 7.34
CA ASP A 404 20.06 15.94 6.89
C ASP A 404 19.31 14.85 7.67
N TYR A 405 18.90 13.81 6.96
CA TYR A 405 18.27 12.65 7.55
C TYR A 405 18.89 11.37 7.00
N GLU A 406 18.98 10.37 7.86
CA GLU A 406 19.49 9.05 7.50
C GLU A 406 18.65 7.99 8.21
N GLN A 407 18.49 6.85 7.59
CA GLN A 407 17.96 5.65 8.24
C GLN A 407 18.64 4.42 7.65
N GLU A 408 19.06 3.52 8.54
CA GLU A 408 19.62 2.23 8.16
C GLU A 408 18.79 1.12 8.78
N LYS A 409 18.34 0.18 7.95
CA LYS A 409 17.59 -1.00 8.38
C LYS A 409 18.31 -2.26 7.96
N THR A 410 18.36 -3.22 8.87
CA THR A 410 18.91 -4.54 8.61
C THR A 410 17.95 -5.61 9.07
N ASN A 411 17.63 -6.54 8.20
CA ASN A 411 16.89 -7.75 8.49
C ASN A 411 17.78 -8.96 8.20
N ARG A 412 17.89 -9.88 9.16
CA ARG A 412 18.65 -11.14 9.04
C ARG A 412 17.72 -12.30 9.29
N LEU A 413 17.79 -13.31 8.44
CA LEU A 413 16.96 -14.51 8.49
C LEU A 413 17.83 -15.75 8.55
N LEU A 414 17.47 -16.70 9.39
CA LEU A 414 17.95 -18.08 9.35
C LEU A 414 16.77 -19.02 9.55
N GLU A 415 16.58 -19.92 8.60
CA GLU A 415 15.57 -20.97 8.66
C GLU A 415 16.23 -22.32 8.43
N ILE A 416 15.88 -23.27 9.27
CA ILE A 416 16.39 -24.64 9.19
C ILE A 416 15.21 -25.59 9.35
N TYR A 417 15.03 -26.53 8.41
CA TYR A 417 13.96 -27.49 8.52
C TYR A 417 14.30 -28.84 7.87
N LEU A 418 13.67 -29.88 8.39
CA LEU A 418 13.62 -31.22 7.78
C LEU A 418 12.26 -31.36 7.08
N ASN A 419 12.28 -31.94 5.89
CA ASN A 419 11.08 -32.31 5.15
C ASN A 419 11.18 -33.74 4.67
N TYR A 420 10.16 -34.55 5.01
CA TYR A 420 10.04 -35.95 4.56
C TYR A 420 8.84 -36.07 3.63
N THR A 421 9.08 -36.49 2.38
CA THR A 421 8.01 -36.66 1.38
C THR A 421 8.08 -38.05 0.79
N LYS A 422 7.02 -38.84 0.99
CA LYS A 422 6.96 -40.25 0.51
C LYS A 422 5.59 -40.59 -0.07
N ASP A 423 5.60 -41.30 -1.18
CA ASP A 423 4.41 -41.93 -1.76
C ASP A 423 4.35 -43.39 -1.24
N ILE A 424 3.40 -43.66 -0.33
CA ILE A 424 3.20 -44.96 0.31
C ILE A 424 2.16 -45.76 -0.49
N LYS A 425 2.62 -46.46 -1.51
CA LYS A 425 1.76 -47.20 -2.45
C LYS A 425 0.83 -48.21 -1.79
N ALA A 426 1.24 -48.83 -0.66
CA ALA A 426 0.45 -49.81 0.02
C ALA A 426 -0.91 -49.32 0.56
N ILE A 427 -1.02 -48.02 0.83
CA ILE A 427 -2.24 -47.35 1.31
C ILE A 427 -2.68 -46.23 0.39
N ASP A 428 -2.15 -46.16 -0.85
CA ASP A 428 -2.41 -45.13 -1.85
C ASP A 428 -2.38 -43.70 -1.24
N THR A 429 -1.34 -43.40 -0.47
CA THR A 429 -1.23 -42.16 0.29
C THR A 429 0.13 -41.51 0.12
N LYS A 430 0.16 -40.26 -0.34
CA LYS A 430 1.36 -39.41 -0.30
C LYS A 430 1.40 -38.69 1.04
N VAL A 431 2.53 -38.78 1.72
CA VAL A 431 2.81 -38.12 3.00
C VAL A 431 3.89 -37.08 2.80
N ASP A 432 3.66 -35.87 3.29
CA ASP A 432 4.63 -34.76 3.35
C ASP A 432 4.62 -34.19 4.77
N VAL A 433 5.71 -34.38 5.51
CA VAL A 433 5.84 -33.93 6.91
C VAL A 433 7.08 -33.06 7.04
N MET A 434 6.93 -31.95 7.72
CA MET A 434 7.99 -30.98 7.93
C MET A 434 8.03 -30.51 9.38
N ALA A 435 9.25 -30.28 9.87
CA ALA A 435 9.50 -29.61 11.16
C ALA A 435 10.71 -28.69 11.04
N GLY A 436 10.63 -27.50 11.64
CA GLY A 436 11.66 -26.51 11.47
C GLY A 436 11.72 -25.43 12.54
N TYR A 437 12.75 -24.61 12.39
CA TYR A 437 13.08 -23.47 13.23
C TYR A 437 13.34 -22.24 12.35
N SER A 438 12.88 -21.09 12.80
CA SER A 438 13.14 -19.80 12.16
C SER A 438 13.64 -18.79 13.18
N TYR A 439 14.63 -18.01 12.77
CA TYR A 439 15.16 -16.86 13.48
C TYR A 439 15.14 -15.66 12.54
N GLN A 440 14.59 -14.54 13.01
CA GLN A 440 14.62 -13.28 12.25
C GLN A 440 14.94 -12.12 13.20
N GLN A 441 15.83 -11.23 12.78
CA GLN A 441 16.20 -10.04 13.53
C GLN A 441 16.14 -8.81 12.66
N PHE A 442 15.41 -7.81 13.14
CA PHE A 442 15.33 -6.49 12.56
C PHE A 442 16.10 -5.50 13.42
N LYS A 443 16.81 -4.60 12.76
CA LYS A 443 17.44 -3.42 13.38
C LYS A 443 17.06 -2.20 12.59
N ASP A 444 16.79 -1.10 13.28
CA ASP A 444 16.51 0.21 12.71
C ASP A 444 17.38 1.24 13.44
N PHE A 445 18.15 1.98 12.67
CA PHE A 445 18.99 3.04 13.15
C PHE A 445 18.67 4.34 12.42
N THR A 446 18.26 5.38 13.16
CA THR A 446 17.73 6.63 12.57
C THR A 446 18.40 7.85 13.23
N PRO A 447 19.52 8.34 12.70
CA PRO A 447 20.06 9.64 13.04
C PRO A 447 19.42 10.75 12.22
N SER A 448 19.30 11.96 12.81
CA SER A 448 18.93 13.17 12.09
C SER A 448 19.64 14.39 12.66
N ALA A 449 20.01 15.34 11.80
CA ALA A 449 20.63 16.59 12.20
C ALA A 449 19.99 17.76 11.45
N THR A 450 19.87 18.93 12.09
CA THR A 450 19.43 20.17 11.46
C THR A 450 20.48 21.25 11.67
N THR A 451 20.90 21.88 10.58
CA THR A 451 21.86 22.98 10.60
C THR A 451 21.18 24.25 10.13
N TYR A 452 21.34 25.32 10.90
CA TYR A 452 20.85 26.67 10.61
C TYR A 452 22.00 27.55 10.17
N PHE A 453 21.77 28.40 9.17
CA PHE A 453 22.76 29.29 8.64
C PHE A 453 22.28 30.73 8.74
N GLY A 454 23.15 31.58 9.24
CA GLY A 454 22.95 33.05 9.27
C GLY A 454 22.17 33.57 10.48
N ASN A 455 21.65 32.73 11.35
CA ASN A 455 21.00 33.13 12.60
C ASN A 455 21.87 32.69 13.79
N PRO A 456 22.58 33.62 14.49
CA PRO A 456 23.45 33.27 15.60
C PRO A 456 22.70 32.76 16.85
N ASP A 457 21.42 33.05 16.98
CA ASP A 457 20.59 32.64 18.11
C ASP A 457 20.06 31.20 17.96
N ARG A 458 20.19 30.61 16.77
CA ARG A 458 19.79 29.23 16.50
C ARG A 458 20.98 28.28 16.51
N VAL A 459 20.94 27.35 17.45
CA VAL A 459 21.96 26.30 17.57
C VAL A 459 21.57 25.12 16.70
N SER A 460 22.55 24.61 15.92
CA SER A 460 22.35 23.38 15.15
C SER A 460 22.04 22.20 16.07
N THR A 461 20.97 21.48 15.77
CA THR A 461 20.59 20.32 16.58
C THR A 461 21.52 19.15 16.27
N PRO A 462 22.13 18.53 17.29
CA PRO A 462 22.93 17.33 17.07
C PRO A 462 22.07 16.17 16.64
N SER A 463 22.71 15.20 16.02
CA SER A 463 22.07 13.95 15.60
C SER A 463 21.50 13.20 16.80
N ASN A 464 20.19 13.05 16.88
CA ASN A 464 19.56 12.08 17.76
C ASN A 464 19.74 10.67 17.19
N ARG A 465 20.30 9.77 17.99
CA ARG A 465 20.48 8.37 17.59
C ARG A 465 19.38 7.53 18.24
N TYR A 466 18.54 6.92 17.41
CA TYR A 466 17.60 5.92 17.86
C TYR A 466 17.96 4.57 17.25
N GLU A 467 18.11 3.54 18.07
CA GLU A 467 18.33 2.16 17.63
C GLU A 467 17.20 1.29 18.14
N GLY A 468 16.41 0.77 17.20
CA GLY A 468 15.37 -0.22 17.44
C GLY A 468 15.83 -1.61 17.08
N LYS A 469 15.50 -2.61 17.91
CA LYS A 469 15.82 -4.01 17.66
C LYS A 469 14.61 -4.89 17.98
N LEU A 470 14.24 -5.74 17.02
CA LEU A 470 13.20 -6.76 17.15
C LEU A 470 13.77 -8.11 16.80
N THR A 471 13.57 -9.09 17.66
CA THR A 471 13.95 -10.48 17.43
C THR A 471 12.70 -11.36 17.44
N LEU A 472 12.56 -12.20 16.42
CA LEU A 472 11.49 -13.17 16.26
C LEU A 472 12.11 -14.57 16.20
N LEU A 473 11.51 -15.49 16.94
CA LEU A 473 11.85 -16.91 16.96
C LEU A 473 10.61 -17.72 16.62
N GLY A 474 10.76 -18.84 15.90
CA GLY A 474 9.63 -19.69 15.60
C GLY A 474 10.01 -21.16 15.49
N PHE A 475 9.20 -22.02 16.10
CA PHE A 475 9.25 -23.47 15.92
C PHE A 475 7.97 -23.90 15.22
N TYR A 476 8.07 -24.71 14.17
CA TYR A 476 6.91 -25.09 13.39
C TYR A 476 6.93 -26.52 12.90
N GLY A 477 5.74 -27.08 12.72
CA GLY A 477 5.53 -28.36 12.08
C GLY A 477 4.32 -28.34 11.16
N ARG A 478 4.38 -29.12 10.08
CA ARG A 478 3.28 -29.32 9.14
C ARG A 478 3.25 -30.75 8.65
N ALA A 479 2.05 -31.30 8.51
CA ALA A 479 1.81 -32.59 7.88
C ALA A 479 0.73 -32.47 6.81
N ILE A 480 0.97 -33.04 5.63
CA ILE A 480 0.03 -33.12 4.51
C ILE A 480 -0.12 -34.56 4.09
N PHE A 481 -1.35 -35.04 4.02
CA PHE A 481 -1.72 -36.38 3.56
C PHE A 481 -2.58 -36.25 2.31
N THR A 482 -2.14 -36.83 1.19
CA THR A 482 -2.96 -36.96 -0.03
C THR A 482 -3.33 -38.42 -0.21
N ILE A 483 -4.59 -38.73 0.03
CA ILE A 483 -5.14 -40.09 0.08
C ILE A 483 -5.87 -40.38 -1.23
N ALA A 484 -5.50 -41.44 -1.94
CA ALA A 484 -6.09 -41.93 -3.19
C ALA A 484 -6.19 -40.84 -4.29
N ASP A 485 -5.31 -39.81 -4.24
CA ASP A 485 -5.41 -38.58 -5.06
C ASP A 485 -6.79 -37.91 -5.03
N LYS A 486 -7.58 -38.13 -3.98
CA LYS A 486 -8.96 -37.62 -3.81
C LYS A 486 -9.09 -36.73 -2.58
N TYR A 487 -8.54 -37.12 -1.45
CA TYR A 487 -8.67 -36.42 -0.18
C TYR A 487 -7.34 -35.86 0.25
N ILE A 488 -7.31 -34.59 0.56
CA ILE A 488 -6.10 -33.93 1.02
C ILE A 488 -6.38 -33.35 2.40
N LEU A 489 -5.56 -33.73 3.37
CA LEU A 489 -5.64 -33.26 4.75
C LEU A 489 -4.33 -32.55 5.10
N THR A 490 -4.42 -31.38 5.67
CA THR A 490 -3.27 -30.58 6.09
C THR A 490 -3.46 -30.16 7.53
N GLY A 491 -2.44 -30.37 8.37
CA GLY A 491 -2.37 -29.85 9.73
C GLY A 491 -1.05 -29.14 9.95
N SER A 492 -1.06 -28.01 10.65
CA SER A 492 0.14 -27.29 11.03
C SER A 492 0.03 -26.69 12.43
N ILE A 493 1.16 -26.57 13.08
CA ILE A 493 1.32 -25.88 14.36
C ILE A 493 2.60 -25.05 14.34
N ARG A 494 2.53 -23.86 14.92
CA ARG A 494 3.67 -22.97 15.06
C ARG A 494 3.64 -22.27 16.41
N ARG A 495 4.81 -22.18 17.04
CA ARG A 495 5.02 -21.42 18.28
C ARG A 495 6.06 -20.33 18.03
N ASP A 496 5.62 -19.09 18.16
CA ASP A 496 6.44 -17.88 17.90
C ASP A 496 6.70 -17.10 19.17
N GLY A 497 7.94 -16.59 19.30
CA GLY A 497 8.36 -15.65 20.32
C GLY A 497 8.75 -14.32 19.71
N THR A 498 8.40 -13.21 20.39
CA THR A 498 8.76 -11.85 19.98
C THR A 498 9.38 -11.07 21.13
N SER A 499 10.46 -10.33 20.86
CA SER A 499 11.02 -9.41 21.84
C SER A 499 10.17 -8.16 22.09
N ARG A 500 9.11 -7.91 21.28
CA ARG A 500 8.24 -6.74 21.43
C ARG A 500 7.43 -6.73 22.72
N PHE A 501 7.03 -7.90 23.19
CA PHE A 501 6.25 -8.08 24.44
C PHE A 501 7.11 -8.45 25.64
N TYR A 502 8.44 -8.46 25.49
CA TYR A 502 9.35 -8.66 26.61
C TYR A 502 9.35 -7.42 27.51
N ASN A 503 9.08 -7.59 28.79
CA ASN A 503 8.93 -6.54 29.80
C ASN A 503 10.05 -6.50 30.84
N GLY A 504 11.15 -7.20 30.59
CA GLY A 504 12.28 -7.36 31.55
C GLY A 504 12.25 -8.67 32.33
N THR A 505 11.08 -9.30 32.42
CA THR A 505 10.88 -10.65 32.97
C THR A 505 10.03 -11.45 32.00
N ASP A 506 10.10 -12.76 31.98
CA ASP A 506 9.23 -13.64 31.17
C ASP A 506 8.11 -14.26 32.03
N GLU A 507 7.82 -13.67 33.18
CA GLU A 507 6.85 -14.22 34.14
C GLU A 507 5.42 -14.25 33.60
N THR A 508 5.08 -13.34 32.68
CA THR A 508 3.73 -13.28 32.08
C THR A 508 3.53 -14.26 30.94
N GLY A 509 4.59 -14.84 30.34
CA GLY A 509 4.52 -15.73 29.18
C GLY A 509 4.02 -15.05 27.90
N ASN A 510 3.86 -13.73 27.87
CA ASN A 510 3.24 -12.96 26.77
C ASN A 510 4.11 -12.89 25.52
N ILE A 511 5.41 -13.20 25.63
CA ILE A 511 6.32 -13.19 24.49
C ILE A 511 6.04 -14.35 23.51
N TRP A 512 5.37 -15.40 23.95
CA TRP A 512 5.11 -16.60 23.14
C TRP A 512 3.64 -16.68 22.72
N GLY A 513 3.41 -16.86 21.40
CA GLY A 513 2.12 -17.21 20.80
C GLY A 513 2.16 -18.60 20.16
N THR A 514 1.09 -19.38 20.28
CA THR A 514 0.95 -20.67 19.61
C THR A 514 -0.24 -20.63 18.65
N PHE A 515 0.01 -20.98 17.39
CA PHE A 515 -0.95 -20.87 16.30
C PHE A 515 -1.07 -22.22 15.59
N ALA A 516 -2.29 -22.74 15.49
CA ALA A 516 -2.60 -24.00 14.87
C ALA A 516 -3.52 -23.82 13.66
N ALA A 517 -3.41 -24.71 12.68
CA ALA A 517 -4.33 -24.74 11.56
C ALA A 517 -4.57 -26.16 11.05
N ALA A 518 -5.80 -26.39 10.57
CA ALA A 518 -6.21 -27.62 9.92
C ALA A 518 -7.05 -27.30 8.68
N SER A 519 -6.85 -28.05 7.60
CA SER A 519 -7.64 -27.91 6.39
C SER A 519 -7.78 -29.21 5.63
N GLY A 520 -8.85 -29.32 4.85
CA GLY A 520 -9.11 -30.47 4.00
C GLY A 520 -9.60 -30.06 2.61
N ALA A 521 -9.33 -30.89 1.63
CA ALA A 521 -9.90 -30.76 0.30
C ALA A 521 -10.35 -32.14 -0.22
N TRP A 522 -11.47 -32.13 -0.94
CA TRP A 522 -12.02 -33.26 -1.64
C TRP A 522 -12.08 -32.99 -3.15
N LYS A 523 -11.27 -33.75 -3.90
CA LYS A 523 -11.26 -33.69 -5.37
C LYS A 523 -12.43 -34.54 -5.90
N ILE A 524 -13.60 -33.98 -5.91
CA ILE A 524 -14.85 -34.66 -6.29
C ILE A 524 -14.77 -35.20 -7.74
N LYS A 525 -14.05 -34.48 -8.62
CA LYS A 525 -13.84 -34.93 -10.01
C LYS A 525 -13.15 -36.29 -10.10
N ASN A 526 -12.30 -36.65 -9.13
CA ASN A 526 -11.57 -37.94 -9.13
C ASN A 526 -12.40 -39.11 -8.58
N GLU A 527 -13.65 -38.88 -8.15
CA GLU A 527 -14.55 -39.91 -7.71
C GLU A 527 -15.09 -40.72 -8.88
N ASN A 528 -15.37 -42.01 -8.63
CA ASN A 528 -15.83 -42.96 -9.66
C ASN A 528 -17.10 -42.50 -10.35
N PHE A 529 -18.02 -41.79 -9.67
CA PHE A 529 -19.27 -41.28 -10.22
C PHE A 529 -19.10 -40.03 -11.10
N LEU A 530 -17.93 -39.32 -11.03
CA LEU A 530 -17.70 -38.11 -11.82
C LEU A 530 -16.50 -38.19 -12.78
N LYS A 531 -15.57 -39.15 -12.58
CA LYS A 531 -14.32 -39.26 -13.36
C LYS A 531 -14.57 -39.29 -14.88
N ASP A 532 -15.64 -39.91 -15.32
CA ASP A 532 -15.98 -40.10 -16.74
C ASP A 532 -16.89 -38.99 -17.30
N VAL A 533 -17.28 -38.00 -16.50
CA VAL A 533 -18.11 -36.86 -16.95
C VAL A 533 -17.21 -35.84 -17.60
N ASN A 534 -17.06 -35.83 -18.92
CA ASN A 534 -16.11 -35.02 -19.68
C ASN A 534 -16.39 -33.50 -19.63
N VAL A 535 -17.62 -33.09 -19.35
CA VAL A 535 -17.98 -31.66 -19.24
C VAL A 535 -17.32 -31.03 -18.01
N ILE A 536 -17.22 -31.78 -16.90
CA ILE A 536 -16.55 -31.34 -15.66
C ILE A 536 -15.11 -31.76 -15.73
N SER A 537 -14.21 -30.78 -15.79
CA SER A 537 -12.77 -31.01 -15.89
C SER A 537 -12.10 -31.02 -14.51
N ASP A 538 -12.63 -30.24 -13.58
CA ASP A 538 -12.19 -30.14 -12.18
C ASP A 538 -13.41 -29.79 -11.31
N LEU A 539 -13.47 -30.39 -10.12
CA LEU A 539 -14.44 -30.05 -9.08
C LEU A 539 -13.86 -30.43 -7.74
N LYS A 540 -13.56 -29.42 -6.92
CA LYS A 540 -12.90 -29.58 -5.63
C LYS A 540 -13.61 -28.76 -4.56
N LEU A 541 -14.03 -29.41 -3.48
CA LEU A 541 -14.53 -28.79 -2.27
C LEU A 541 -13.36 -28.67 -1.28
N ARG A 542 -13.24 -27.53 -0.61
CA ARG A 542 -12.21 -27.30 0.41
C ARG A 542 -12.76 -26.56 1.62
N GLY A 543 -12.19 -26.82 2.76
CA GLY A 543 -12.51 -26.12 4.00
C GLY A 543 -11.34 -26.10 4.93
N GLY A 544 -11.28 -25.07 5.77
CA GLY A 544 -10.17 -24.91 6.69
C GLY A 544 -10.52 -24.03 7.88
N TRP A 545 -9.77 -24.25 8.93
CA TRP A 545 -9.71 -23.47 10.15
C TRP A 545 -8.26 -23.20 10.50
N GLY A 546 -7.97 -22.02 11.03
CA GLY A 546 -6.64 -21.72 11.51
C GLY A 546 -6.55 -20.45 12.30
N GLN A 547 -5.49 -20.35 13.08
CA GLN A 547 -5.14 -19.21 13.91
C GLN A 547 -3.84 -18.58 13.44
N THR A 548 -3.76 -17.26 13.49
CA THR A 548 -2.57 -16.46 13.20
C THR A 548 -2.44 -15.34 14.23
N GLY A 549 -1.20 -14.89 14.46
CA GLY A 549 -0.91 -13.84 15.42
C GLY A 549 -0.57 -12.50 14.74
N GLN A 550 -0.80 -11.39 15.45
CA GLN A 550 -0.32 -10.06 15.10
C GLN A 550 0.31 -9.40 16.32
N GLN A 551 1.44 -8.74 16.11
CA GLN A 551 2.19 -8.05 17.16
C GLN A 551 2.61 -6.62 16.78
N GLU A 552 2.36 -6.19 15.56
CA GLU A 552 2.95 -4.98 14.98
C GLU A 552 2.10 -3.74 15.29
N ILE A 553 2.25 -3.22 16.52
CA ILE A 553 1.52 -2.05 17.03
C ILE A 553 2.34 -0.74 16.96
N GLY A 554 3.41 -0.72 16.15
CA GLY A 554 4.37 0.39 16.22
C GLY A 554 5.28 0.30 17.45
N GLY A 555 6.36 1.07 17.49
CA GLY A 555 7.34 1.05 18.57
C GLY A 555 8.08 -0.30 18.75
N TRP A 556 9.28 -0.25 19.28
CA TRP A 556 10.11 -1.45 19.49
C TRP A 556 10.02 -1.98 20.93
N TYR A 557 9.66 -1.09 21.89
CA TYR A 557 9.77 -1.31 23.33
C TYR A 557 8.51 -0.90 24.10
N ASN A 558 7.31 -1.18 23.56
CA ASN A 558 6.03 -0.76 24.16
C ASN A 558 5.73 -1.36 25.54
N SER A 559 6.40 -2.47 25.88
CA SER A 559 6.26 -3.15 27.18
C SER A 559 7.30 -2.70 28.21
N PHE A 560 8.23 -1.82 27.82
CA PHE A 560 9.25 -1.29 28.72
C PHE A 560 8.93 0.12 29.20
N PRO A 561 9.28 0.46 30.44
CA PRO A 561 9.26 1.83 30.91
C PRO A 561 10.29 2.66 30.13
N SER A 562 9.88 3.81 29.65
CA SER A 562 10.73 4.74 28.90
C SER A 562 10.42 6.19 29.29
N TYR A 563 11.31 7.09 28.91
CA TYR A 563 11.18 8.51 29.17
C TYR A 563 11.30 9.30 27.86
N ASN A 564 10.40 10.27 27.69
CA ASN A 564 10.54 11.28 26.66
C ASN A 564 11.32 12.47 27.22
N ILE A 565 12.23 12.99 26.42
CA ILE A 565 12.95 14.23 26.75
C ILE A 565 12.12 15.40 26.22
N SER A 566 11.94 16.45 27.01
CA SER A 566 11.23 17.65 26.56
C SER A 566 11.98 18.33 25.41
N GLU A 567 11.23 18.89 24.47
CA GLU A 567 11.78 19.74 23.41
C GLU A 567 12.25 21.08 23.99
N GLN A 568 13.08 21.80 23.21
CA GLN A 568 13.59 23.13 23.62
C GLN A 568 12.48 24.14 23.94
N THR A 569 11.31 24.00 23.33
CA THR A 569 10.14 24.86 23.57
C THR A 569 9.30 24.43 24.78
N ALA A 570 9.61 23.30 25.41
CA ALA A 570 8.87 22.74 26.55
C ALA A 570 9.81 22.41 27.72
N GLN A 571 10.72 23.32 28.04
CA GLN A 571 11.66 23.20 29.16
C GLN A 571 11.08 23.77 30.45
N TYR A 572 11.52 23.30 31.58
CA TYR A 572 11.16 23.84 32.89
C TYR A 572 12.02 25.07 33.21
N GLY A 573 11.38 26.23 33.39
CA GLY A 573 12.03 27.46 33.79
C GLY A 573 12.18 27.51 35.32
N PHE A 574 13.44 27.57 35.82
CA PHE A 574 13.73 27.77 37.26
C PHE A 574 14.93 28.71 37.42
N ALA A 575 14.75 29.74 38.21
CA ALA A 575 15.79 30.75 38.52
C ALA A 575 16.47 31.32 37.25
N GLU A 576 15.67 31.75 36.28
CA GLU A 576 16.10 32.31 34.97
C GLU A 576 16.88 31.33 34.05
N GLN A 577 16.90 30.05 34.40
CA GLN A 577 17.48 28.99 33.59
C GLN A 577 16.40 28.02 33.11
N TYR A 578 16.61 27.43 31.92
CA TYR A 578 15.74 26.43 31.34
C TYR A 578 16.36 25.04 31.47
N TYR A 579 15.61 24.11 32.04
CA TYR A 579 16.06 22.74 32.28
C TYR A 579 15.29 21.78 31.41
N THR A 580 15.99 20.88 30.73
CA THR A 580 15.40 19.76 30.01
C THR A 580 14.69 18.81 30.98
N MET A 581 13.46 18.51 30.72
CA MET A 581 12.63 17.62 31.54
C MET A 581 12.57 16.23 30.94
N TYR A 582 12.61 15.24 31.81
CA TYR A 582 12.34 13.85 31.44
C TYR A 582 10.94 13.50 31.94
N ARG A 583 10.06 13.11 31.00
CA ARG A 583 8.71 12.69 31.30
C ARG A 583 8.57 11.19 31.07
N PRO A 584 8.16 10.38 32.08
CA PRO A 584 7.88 8.97 31.86
C PRO A 584 6.77 8.80 30.81
N THR A 585 6.93 7.82 29.93
CA THR A 585 5.89 7.43 28.97
C THR A 585 5.02 6.34 29.57
N GLN A 586 3.76 6.32 29.19
CA GLN A 586 2.90 5.22 29.53
C GLN A 586 3.39 3.95 28.81
N TYR A 587 3.47 2.84 29.52
CA TYR A 587 3.79 1.54 28.99
C TYR A 587 2.84 0.48 29.53
N ASN A 588 2.71 -0.65 28.85
CA ASN A 588 1.87 -1.75 29.32
C ASN A 588 2.69 -3.05 29.34
N PRO A 589 3.09 -3.53 30.54
CA PRO A 589 3.87 -4.75 30.67
C PRO A 589 3.08 -6.01 30.30
N ASN A 590 1.76 -5.91 30.22
CA ASN A 590 0.85 -7.04 29.95
C ASN A 590 0.39 -7.10 28.48
N LEU A 591 1.06 -6.37 27.56
CA LEU A 591 0.76 -6.49 26.14
C LEU A 591 0.97 -7.92 25.65
N THR A 592 0.02 -8.40 24.83
CA THR A 592 0.06 -9.73 24.24
C THR A 592 -0.36 -9.69 22.77
N TRP A 593 -0.32 -10.84 22.14
CA TRP A 593 -0.67 -11.06 20.75
C TRP A 593 -2.15 -10.76 20.47
N GLU A 594 -2.45 -10.05 19.38
CA GLU A 594 -3.76 -10.22 18.76
C GLU A 594 -3.81 -11.61 18.11
N THR A 595 -4.91 -12.30 18.28
CA THR A 595 -5.12 -13.62 17.67
C THR A 595 -6.30 -13.58 16.71
N THR A 596 -6.02 -13.89 15.44
CA THR A 596 -7.05 -13.98 14.39
C THR A 596 -7.34 -15.44 14.09
N GLU A 597 -8.59 -15.83 14.28
CA GLU A 597 -9.16 -17.12 13.90
C GLU A 597 -9.92 -16.97 12.59
N THR A 598 -9.67 -17.86 11.63
CA THR A 598 -10.35 -17.86 10.33
C THR A 598 -10.94 -19.22 10.04
N ILE A 599 -12.22 -19.25 9.68
CA ILE A 599 -12.91 -20.41 9.10
C ILE A 599 -13.23 -20.07 7.65
N ASN A 600 -12.96 -20.99 6.73
CA ASN A 600 -13.27 -20.82 5.32
C ASN A 600 -13.82 -22.09 4.69
N ALA A 601 -14.68 -21.92 3.68
CA ALA A 601 -15.15 -22.95 2.78
C ALA A 601 -15.06 -22.46 1.34
N GLY A 602 -14.66 -23.33 0.42
CA GLY A 602 -14.49 -22.95 -0.96
C GLY A 602 -14.79 -24.09 -1.92
N LEU A 603 -15.24 -23.72 -3.11
CA LEU A 603 -15.50 -24.60 -4.24
C LEU A 603 -14.67 -24.14 -5.43
N ASP A 604 -13.77 -25.00 -5.91
CA ASP A 604 -13.06 -24.78 -7.17
C ASP A 604 -13.70 -25.63 -8.28
N PHE A 605 -13.88 -25.06 -9.44
CA PHE A 605 -14.49 -25.76 -10.57
C PHE A 605 -13.76 -25.50 -11.90
N GLY A 606 -13.79 -26.48 -12.76
CA GLY A 606 -13.33 -26.41 -14.14
C GLY A 606 -14.28 -27.18 -15.05
N ILE A 607 -14.73 -26.57 -16.14
CA ILE A 607 -15.61 -27.17 -17.12
C ILE A 607 -15.09 -27.00 -18.55
N LEU A 608 -15.57 -27.86 -19.46
CA LEU A 608 -15.23 -27.83 -20.89
C LEU A 608 -13.72 -27.92 -21.15
N ASN A 609 -13.03 -28.88 -20.54
CA ASN A 609 -11.55 -29.02 -20.60
C ASN A 609 -10.84 -27.76 -20.09
N ASN A 610 -11.23 -27.25 -18.93
CA ASN A 610 -10.71 -26.05 -18.29
C ASN A 610 -10.81 -24.78 -19.18
N ARG A 611 -11.79 -24.73 -20.10
CA ARG A 611 -12.10 -23.48 -20.81
C ARG A 611 -12.76 -22.47 -19.90
N ILE A 612 -13.52 -22.93 -18.92
CA ILE A 612 -14.09 -22.10 -17.87
C ILE A 612 -13.59 -22.67 -16.55
N THR A 613 -12.91 -21.87 -15.76
CA THR A 613 -12.44 -22.21 -14.42
C THR A 613 -12.82 -21.13 -13.45
N GLY A 614 -13.04 -21.49 -12.20
CA GLY A 614 -13.36 -20.48 -11.19
C GLY A 614 -13.31 -21.03 -9.78
N SER A 615 -13.53 -20.12 -8.84
CA SER A 615 -13.68 -20.43 -7.43
C SER A 615 -14.76 -19.59 -6.78
N PHE A 616 -15.41 -20.16 -5.80
CA PHE A 616 -16.31 -19.48 -4.88
C PHE A 616 -15.80 -19.74 -3.46
N ASP A 617 -15.61 -18.69 -2.67
CA ASP A 617 -15.11 -18.74 -1.31
C ASP A 617 -16.04 -18.00 -0.37
N TRP A 618 -16.33 -18.61 0.77
CA TRP A 618 -16.91 -18.00 1.95
C TRP A 618 -15.88 -18.04 3.07
N PHE A 619 -15.79 -16.99 3.87
CA PHE A 619 -14.95 -16.96 5.05
C PHE A 619 -15.60 -16.19 6.19
N LYS A 620 -15.25 -16.60 7.40
CA LYS A 620 -15.48 -15.85 8.64
C LYS A 620 -14.16 -15.70 9.37
N LYS A 621 -13.82 -14.47 9.71
CA LYS A 621 -12.60 -14.11 10.45
C LYS A 621 -13.00 -13.46 11.76
N LYS A 622 -12.40 -13.90 12.89
CA LYS A 622 -12.59 -13.32 14.21
C LYS A 622 -11.23 -12.98 14.80
N THR A 623 -11.00 -11.71 15.13
CA THR A 623 -9.81 -11.25 15.84
C THR A 623 -10.16 -10.93 17.27
N LYS A 624 -9.39 -11.46 18.20
CA LYS A 624 -9.48 -11.24 19.66
C LYS A 624 -8.26 -10.48 20.13
N ASP A 625 -8.39 -9.87 21.32
CA ASP A 625 -7.31 -9.13 21.98
C ASP A 625 -6.74 -8.01 21.10
N LEU A 626 -7.64 -7.30 20.40
CA LEU A 626 -7.28 -6.20 19.49
C LEU A 626 -6.41 -5.17 20.22
N LEU A 627 -5.27 -4.87 19.64
CA LEU A 627 -4.36 -3.84 20.09
C LEU A 627 -4.93 -2.46 19.74
N ALA A 628 -5.20 -1.65 20.76
CA ALA A 628 -5.72 -0.31 20.58
C ALA A 628 -4.99 0.71 21.46
N ASN A 629 -4.85 1.92 20.95
CA ASN A 629 -4.33 3.06 21.69
C ASN A 629 -5.51 3.79 22.32
N VAL A 630 -5.78 3.50 23.59
CA VAL A 630 -6.94 3.98 24.32
C VAL A 630 -6.61 5.16 25.22
N GLN A 631 -7.60 6.02 25.45
CA GLN A 631 -7.49 7.09 26.43
C GLN A 631 -7.46 6.48 27.84
N VAL A 632 -6.58 6.98 28.69
CA VAL A 632 -6.49 6.60 30.11
C VAL A 632 -7.03 7.72 31.00
N PRO A 633 -7.40 7.40 32.27
CA PRO A 633 -7.89 8.39 33.23
C PRO A 633 -6.89 9.55 33.43
N ALA A 634 -7.41 10.72 33.75
CA ALA A 634 -6.60 11.87 34.10
C ALA A 634 -5.74 11.59 35.35
N GLY A 635 -4.48 12.01 35.32
CA GLY A 635 -3.52 11.78 36.40
C GLY A 635 -2.48 10.69 36.10
N GLU A 636 -2.66 9.94 34.99
CA GLU A 636 -1.65 9.02 34.47
C GLU A 636 -0.48 9.78 33.78
N PHE A 637 0.64 9.10 33.55
CA PHE A 637 1.84 9.70 32.92
C PHE A 637 1.59 10.17 31.48
N SER A 638 0.63 9.57 30.79
CA SER A 638 0.18 9.94 29.46
C SER A 638 -1.34 9.89 29.42
N ASN A 639 -1.96 10.58 28.49
CA ASN A 639 -3.42 10.52 28.26
C ASN A 639 -3.84 9.33 27.38
N ARG A 640 -2.89 8.53 26.89
CA ARG A 640 -3.15 7.32 26.07
C ARG A 640 -2.19 6.19 26.40
N ASN A 641 -2.66 4.94 26.27
CA ASN A 641 -1.86 3.73 26.44
C ASN A 641 -2.28 2.64 25.44
N ASN A 642 -1.34 1.81 25.03
CA ASN A 642 -1.61 0.62 24.22
C ASN A 642 -2.14 -0.52 25.10
N LYS A 643 -3.30 -1.07 24.75
CA LYS A 643 -3.95 -2.17 25.46
C LYS A 643 -4.55 -3.19 24.48
N ASN A 644 -4.71 -4.42 24.93
CA ASN A 644 -5.50 -5.44 24.24
C ASN A 644 -6.94 -5.35 24.73
N ILE A 645 -7.87 -4.75 23.94
CA ILE A 645 -9.20 -4.37 24.46
C ILE A 645 -10.41 -4.87 23.68
N GLY A 646 -10.25 -5.49 22.53
CA GLY A 646 -11.44 -5.68 21.71
C GLY A 646 -11.49 -6.97 20.91
N GLU A 647 -12.65 -7.16 20.29
CA GLU A 647 -12.90 -8.22 19.32
C GLU A 647 -13.53 -7.63 18.06
N MET A 648 -13.17 -8.21 16.92
CA MET A 648 -13.72 -7.84 15.60
C MET A 648 -14.04 -9.10 14.82
N GLU A 649 -15.15 -9.11 14.10
CA GLU A 649 -15.53 -10.18 13.19
C GLU A 649 -15.66 -9.62 11.75
N THR A 650 -15.33 -10.44 10.76
CA THR A 650 -15.50 -10.13 9.34
C THR A 650 -16.04 -11.36 8.64
N ASP A 651 -17.20 -11.22 8.03
CA ASP A 651 -17.77 -12.23 7.12
C ASP A 651 -17.58 -11.79 5.67
N GLY A 652 -17.34 -12.70 4.74
CA GLY A 652 -17.17 -12.32 3.36
C GLY A 652 -17.35 -13.43 2.34
N LEU A 653 -17.60 -13.00 1.11
CA LEU A 653 -17.77 -13.83 -0.08
C LEU A 653 -16.83 -13.38 -1.18
N GLU A 654 -16.23 -14.31 -1.88
CA GLU A 654 -15.34 -14.06 -3.00
C GLU A 654 -15.71 -14.97 -4.17
N PHE A 655 -15.71 -14.44 -5.37
CA PHE A 655 -15.96 -15.20 -6.59
C PHE A 655 -14.92 -14.83 -7.65
N LEU A 656 -14.42 -15.84 -8.36
CA LEU A 656 -13.49 -15.70 -9.49
C LEU A 656 -13.97 -16.61 -10.63
N ILE A 657 -13.98 -16.09 -11.84
CA ILE A 657 -14.19 -16.88 -13.06
C ILE A 657 -13.19 -16.46 -14.14
N ASN A 658 -12.55 -17.44 -14.77
CA ASN A 658 -11.67 -17.28 -15.91
C ASN A 658 -12.26 -18.05 -17.09
N VAL A 659 -12.38 -17.41 -18.24
CA VAL A 659 -13.00 -17.97 -19.44
C VAL A 659 -12.07 -17.83 -20.63
N LYS A 660 -11.72 -18.95 -21.25
CA LYS A 660 -11.07 -19.01 -22.57
C LYS A 660 -12.19 -19.06 -23.62
N ALA A 661 -12.76 -17.90 -23.95
CA ALA A 661 -13.95 -17.78 -24.80
C ALA A 661 -13.66 -18.32 -26.21
N ILE A 662 -12.51 -17.97 -26.78
CA ILE A 662 -12.06 -18.45 -28.07
C ILE A 662 -10.65 -19.03 -27.93
N LYS A 663 -10.45 -20.27 -28.40
CA LYS A 663 -9.14 -20.93 -28.45
C LYS A 663 -8.97 -21.55 -29.82
N LYS A 664 -8.52 -20.75 -30.79
CA LYS A 664 -8.17 -21.18 -32.16
C LYS A 664 -6.69 -20.85 -32.42
N GLU A 665 -6.10 -21.46 -33.42
CA GLU A 665 -4.68 -21.27 -33.75
C GLU A 665 -4.28 -19.79 -33.92
N ASN A 666 -5.08 -19.02 -34.66
CA ASN A 666 -4.82 -17.62 -34.94
C ASN A 666 -5.69 -16.63 -34.16
N LEU A 667 -6.56 -17.10 -33.26
CA LEU A 667 -7.44 -16.25 -32.48
C LEU A 667 -7.65 -16.86 -31.10
N THR A 668 -7.20 -16.15 -30.06
CA THR A 668 -7.51 -16.47 -28.67
C THR A 668 -8.16 -15.27 -28.00
N TRP A 669 -9.19 -15.52 -27.21
CA TRP A 669 -9.85 -14.51 -26.41
C TRP A 669 -10.10 -15.06 -25.01
N ASP A 670 -9.46 -14.46 -24.06
CA ASP A 670 -9.55 -14.83 -22.64
C ASP A 670 -10.10 -13.65 -21.85
N PHE A 671 -10.91 -13.91 -20.83
CA PHE A 671 -11.29 -12.92 -19.84
C PHE A 671 -11.36 -13.51 -18.43
N SER A 672 -11.16 -12.65 -17.45
CA SER A 672 -11.26 -12.93 -16.03
C SER A 672 -12.18 -11.91 -15.37
N PHE A 673 -13.05 -12.38 -14.51
CA PHE A 673 -13.92 -11.55 -13.67
C PHE A 673 -13.81 -12.03 -12.24
N ASN A 674 -13.71 -11.08 -11.32
CA ASN A 674 -13.72 -11.36 -9.89
C ASN A 674 -14.54 -10.33 -9.12
N VAL A 675 -15.14 -10.76 -8.03
CA VAL A 675 -15.88 -9.91 -7.10
C VAL A 675 -15.61 -10.38 -5.67
N ALA A 676 -15.52 -9.43 -4.76
CA ALA A 676 -15.43 -9.67 -3.33
C ALA A 676 -16.34 -8.70 -2.56
N HIS A 677 -16.99 -9.25 -1.53
CA HIS A 677 -17.75 -8.52 -0.52
C HIS A 677 -17.29 -8.97 0.85
N TYR A 678 -17.14 -8.07 1.80
CA TYR A 678 -16.83 -8.35 3.21
C TYR A 678 -17.35 -7.25 4.11
N ASP A 679 -17.81 -7.65 5.31
CA ASP A 679 -18.43 -6.77 6.31
C ASP A 679 -17.71 -6.92 7.65
N PRO A 680 -16.68 -6.07 7.93
CA PRO A 680 -15.99 -6.06 9.21
C PRO A 680 -16.82 -5.31 10.26
N LYS A 681 -16.95 -5.90 11.46
CA LYS A 681 -17.65 -5.28 12.62
C LYS A 681 -16.84 -5.45 13.89
N ILE A 682 -16.79 -4.40 14.68
CA ILE A 682 -16.29 -4.43 16.06
C ILE A 682 -17.40 -5.05 16.90
N THR A 683 -17.14 -6.20 17.52
CA THR A 683 -18.15 -6.95 18.27
C THR A 683 -18.09 -6.69 19.77
N LYS A 684 -16.91 -6.27 20.27
CA LYS A 684 -16.72 -6.06 21.70
C LYS A 684 -15.55 -5.15 21.99
N PHE A 685 -15.68 -4.33 23.07
CA PHE A 685 -14.57 -3.74 23.78
C PHE A 685 -14.60 -4.23 25.24
N ASN A 686 -13.43 -4.61 25.77
CA ASN A 686 -13.24 -5.03 27.15
C ASN A 686 -12.75 -3.85 28.00
N ASP A 687 -13.07 -3.84 29.29
CA ASP A 687 -12.55 -2.90 30.28
C ASP A 687 -12.79 -1.41 29.95
N VAL A 688 -13.89 -1.12 29.24
CA VAL A 688 -14.35 0.23 28.91
C VAL A 688 -15.87 0.36 29.16
N ALA A 689 -16.35 1.59 29.29
CA ALA A 689 -17.78 1.86 29.48
C ALA A 689 -18.59 1.43 28.24
N GLU A 690 -19.87 1.09 28.43
CA GLU A 690 -20.80 0.87 27.30
C GLU A 690 -20.90 2.14 26.46
N GLY A 691 -20.94 1.99 25.13
CA GLY A 691 -20.94 3.12 24.19
C GLY A 691 -19.59 3.81 24.02
N TYR A 692 -18.48 3.22 24.52
CA TYR A 692 -17.14 3.78 24.36
C TYR A 692 -16.76 3.92 22.89
N ILE A 693 -16.23 5.10 22.53
CA ILE A 693 -15.86 5.47 21.17
C ILE A 693 -14.37 5.80 21.11
N ILE A 694 -13.65 5.15 20.21
CA ILE A 694 -12.27 5.50 19.89
C ILE A 694 -12.28 6.39 18.65
N GLN A 695 -12.04 7.68 18.80
CA GLN A 695 -12.00 8.62 17.69
C GLN A 695 -10.72 8.44 16.89
N THR A 696 -10.86 8.48 15.55
CA THR A 696 -9.77 8.30 14.57
C THR A 696 -10.05 9.14 13.32
N GLY A 697 -9.17 9.03 12.29
CA GLY A 697 -9.36 9.77 11.04
C GLY A 697 -9.17 11.27 11.22
N GLY A 698 -7.93 11.70 11.47
CA GLY A 698 -7.57 13.11 11.61
C GLY A 698 -7.79 13.88 10.29
N ILE A 699 -8.32 15.10 10.40
CA ILE A 699 -8.50 16.02 9.29
C ILE A 699 -7.57 17.22 9.42
N SER A 700 -7.13 17.78 8.31
CA SER A 700 -6.45 19.08 8.28
C SER A 700 -7.46 20.19 8.60
N GLY A 701 -7.00 21.28 9.21
CA GLY A 701 -7.87 22.37 9.63
C GLY A 701 -8.46 22.17 11.03
N GLY A 702 -7.67 22.44 12.05
CA GLY A 702 -8.02 22.32 13.46
C GLY A 702 -7.24 21.23 14.20
N THR A 703 -6.69 21.60 15.34
CA THR A 703 -5.86 20.69 16.14
C THR A 703 -6.72 19.61 16.78
N GLY A 704 -6.42 18.33 16.49
CA GLY A 704 -7.06 17.17 17.08
C GLY A 704 -8.45 16.84 16.53
N ASN A 705 -8.89 17.47 15.45
CA ASN A 705 -10.15 17.15 14.80
C ASN A 705 -10.09 15.78 14.13
N THR A 706 -11.09 14.96 14.45
CA THR A 706 -11.25 13.61 13.90
C THR A 706 -12.65 13.45 13.32
N ILE A 707 -12.78 12.65 12.25
CA ILE A 707 -14.02 12.49 11.51
C ILE A 707 -14.49 11.03 11.44
N GLN A 708 -13.70 10.11 11.95
CA GLN A 708 -14.01 8.68 11.99
C GLN A 708 -13.99 8.17 13.42
N ALA A 709 -14.58 7.00 13.66
CA ALA A 709 -14.56 6.37 14.96
C ALA A 709 -14.64 4.83 14.87
N HIS A 710 -14.17 4.19 15.94
CA HIS A 710 -14.41 2.78 16.24
C HIS A 710 -15.44 2.68 17.35
N MET A 711 -16.50 1.93 17.12
CA MET A 711 -17.57 1.66 18.07
C MET A 711 -18.10 0.24 17.89
N VAL A 712 -18.49 -0.41 18.98
CA VAL A 712 -19.12 -1.74 18.96
C VAL A 712 -20.40 -1.72 18.11
N GLY A 713 -20.56 -2.74 17.26
CA GLY A 713 -21.67 -2.90 16.32
C GLY A 713 -21.44 -2.28 14.94
N TYR A 714 -20.36 -1.51 14.74
CA TYR A 714 -20.07 -0.81 13.49
C TYR A 714 -18.78 -1.25 12.85
N THR A 715 -18.65 -0.92 11.55
CA THR A 715 -17.42 -1.10 10.79
C THR A 715 -16.31 -0.20 11.38
N PRO A 716 -15.07 -0.68 11.51
CA PRO A 716 -13.95 0.15 11.93
C PRO A 716 -13.80 1.40 11.08
N SER A 717 -13.46 2.52 11.70
CA SER A 717 -13.26 3.83 11.05
C SER A 717 -14.49 4.36 10.30
N SER A 718 -15.71 4.00 10.70
CA SER A 718 -16.93 4.62 10.18
C SER A 718 -16.96 6.12 10.45
N PHE A 719 -17.56 6.92 9.55
CA PHE A 719 -17.63 8.37 9.72
C PHE A 719 -18.51 8.75 10.90
N TYR A 720 -17.96 9.57 11.80
CA TYR A 720 -18.60 10.02 13.04
C TYR A 720 -18.89 11.52 12.96
N VAL A 721 -20.13 11.84 12.55
CA VAL A 721 -20.55 13.15 12.07
C VAL A 721 -21.90 13.58 12.65
N TYR A 722 -22.24 14.87 12.51
CA TYR A 722 -23.59 15.39 12.73
C TYR A 722 -24.44 15.20 11.48
N GLN A 723 -25.73 14.93 11.65
CA GLN A 723 -26.69 14.93 10.57
C GLN A 723 -27.05 16.37 10.20
N GLN A 724 -26.82 16.77 8.95
CA GLN A 724 -27.13 18.12 8.45
C GLN A 724 -28.64 18.37 8.45
N ALA A 725 -29.07 19.53 8.94
CA ALA A 725 -30.44 20.00 8.77
C ALA A 725 -30.58 20.84 7.48
N TYR A 726 -31.77 20.78 6.85
CA TYR A 726 -32.08 21.46 5.60
C TYR A 726 -33.27 22.37 5.75
N GLY A 727 -33.22 23.55 5.11
CA GLY A 727 -34.36 24.47 5.04
C GLY A 727 -35.45 23.99 4.08
N ALA A 728 -36.59 24.66 4.10
CA ALA A 728 -37.72 24.37 3.19
C ALA A 728 -37.36 24.49 1.69
N ASN A 729 -36.30 25.19 1.37
CA ASN A 729 -35.75 25.35 -0.01
C ASN A 729 -34.78 24.23 -0.42
N GLY A 730 -34.60 23.21 0.44
CA GLY A 730 -33.68 22.12 0.23
C GLY A 730 -32.20 22.48 0.42
N LYS A 731 -31.85 23.70 0.85
CA LYS A 731 -30.44 24.06 1.13
C LYS A 731 -30.05 23.68 2.55
N PRO A 732 -28.78 23.26 2.78
CA PRO A 732 -28.28 22.97 4.11
C PRO A 732 -28.26 24.25 4.97
N LEU A 733 -28.63 24.13 6.24
CA LEU A 733 -28.65 25.24 7.19
C LEU A 733 -27.30 25.26 7.94
N GLU A 734 -26.58 26.37 7.87
CA GLU A 734 -25.28 26.52 8.51
C GLU A 734 -25.37 26.34 10.04
N GLY A 735 -24.56 25.47 10.61
CA GLY A 735 -24.47 25.23 12.05
C GLY A 735 -25.70 24.61 12.67
N VAL A 736 -26.68 24.20 11.86
CA VAL A 736 -27.92 23.56 12.33
C VAL A 736 -27.89 22.08 12.00
N TYR A 737 -27.92 21.28 13.03
CA TYR A 737 -27.91 19.81 12.91
C TYR A 737 -29.17 19.22 13.52
N VAL A 738 -29.44 17.97 13.22
CA VAL A 738 -30.59 17.23 13.77
C VAL A 738 -30.25 16.85 15.21
N ASP A 739 -31.12 17.25 16.16
CA ASP A 739 -31.11 16.76 17.55
C ASP A 739 -31.54 15.28 17.53
N ARG A 740 -30.57 14.37 17.58
CA ARG A 740 -30.82 12.93 17.42
C ARG A 740 -31.23 12.27 18.74
N ASN A 741 -30.80 12.81 19.87
CA ASN A 741 -31.12 12.29 21.18
C ASN A 741 -32.41 12.92 21.76
N GLY A 742 -32.88 14.04 21.17
CA GLY A 742 -34.14 14.74 21.54
C GLY A 742 -34.04 15.52 22.85
N ASP A 743 -32.84 15.95 23.27
CA ASP A 743 -32.65 16.67 24.55
C ASP A 743 -32.73 18.19 24.39
N GLY A 744 -32.95 18.70 23.18
CA GLY A 744 -33.08 20.11 22.85
C GLY A 744 -31.76 20.87 22.77
N LYS A 745 -30.61 20.15 22.70
CA LYS A 745 -29.26 20.71 22.53
C LYS A 745 -28.57 19.97 21.42
N ILE A 746 -27.68 20.66 20.69
CA ILE A 746 -26.80 20.03 19.72
C ILE A 746 -25.40 19.94 20.32
N ASP A 747 -24.97 18.71 20.65
CA ASP A 747 -23.65 18.45 21.23
C ASP A 747 -23.05 17.14 20.70
N VAL A 748 -21.97 16.67 21.32
CA VAL A 748 -21.28 15.46 20.90
C VAL A 748 -22.17 14.20 20.87
N ASN A 749 -23.27 14.20 21.66
CA ASN A 749 -24.20 13.07 21.75
C ASN A 749 -25.12 12.97 20.51
N ASP A 750 -25.21 14.02 19.69
CA ASP A 750 -25.96 14.03 18.40
C ASP A 750 -25.13 13.53 17.23
N LYS A 751 -23.83 13.34 17.42
CA LYS A 751 -23.02 12.69 16.40
C LYS A 751 -23.42 11.24 16.24
N TYR A 752 -23.36 10.75 15.02
CA TYR A 752 -23.69 9.38 14.70
C TYR A 752 -22.69 8.76 13.73
N LEU A 753 -22.63 7.44 13.70
CA LEU A 753 -21.88 6.70 12.70
C LEU A 753 -22.73 6.60 11.42
N TYR A 754 -22.31 7.34 10.38
CA TYR A 754 -23.11 7.54 9.17
C TYR A 754 -22.86 6.47 8.12
N LYS A 755 -21.69 6.48 7.50
CA LYS A 755 -21.29 5.59 6.41
C LYS A 755 -20.02 4.84 6.78
N SER A 756 -19.87 3.65 6.19
CA SER A 756 -18.67 2.83 6.32
C SER A 756 -17.56 3.32 5.39
N THR A 757 -16.32 3.13 5.81
CA THR A 757 -15.15 3.28 4.95
C THR A 757 -14.80 2.00 4.17
N THR A 758 -15.48 0.89 4.49
CA THR A 758 -15.36 -0.37 3.75
C THR A 758 -16.37 -0.38 2.62
N PRO A 759 -15.96 -0.60 1.37
CA PRO A 759 -16.88 -0.67 0.25
C PRO A 759 -17.77 -1.92 0.32
N ASP A 760 -18.99 -1.82 -0.21
CA ASP A 760 -19.93 -2.95 -0.30
C ASP A 760 -19.41 -4.05 -1.23
N ALA A 761 -18.78 -3.68 -2.34
CA ALA A 761 -18.19 -4.63 -3.27
C ALA A 761 -16.99 -4.07 -4.01
N THR A 762 -16.01 -4.95 -4.25
CA THR A 762 -14.88 -4.69 -5.16
C THR A 762 -14.93 -5.65 -6.31
N ILE A 763 -14.83 -5.14 -7.54
CA ILE A 763 -14.96 -5.89 -8.78
C ILE A 763 -13.73 -5.68 -9.64
N GLY A 764 -13.18 -6.76 -10.18
CA GLY A 764 -12.11 -6.73 -11.18
C GLY A 764 -12.54 -7.44 -12.47
N PHE A 765 -12.28 -6.83 -13.60
CA PHE A 765 -12.46 -7.42 -14.91
C PHE A 765 -11.22 -7.24 -15.76
N SER A 766 -10.78 -8.28 -16.45
CA SER A 766 -9.70 -8.17 -17.43
C SER A 766 -9.95 -9.05 -18.62
N THR A 767 -9.50 -8.59 -19.79
CA THR A 767 -9.61 -9.36 -21.03
C THR A 767 -8.33 -9.22 -21.87
N SER A 768 -8.03 -10.29 -22.62
CA SER A 768 -6.90 -10.37 -23.55
C SER A 768 -7.35 -11.06 -24.83
N LEU A 769 -7.22 -10.35 -25.94
CA LEU A 769 -7.51 -10.82 -27.28
C LEU A 769 -6.22 -10.91 -28.09
N LYS A 770 -5.95 -12.07 -28.69
CA LYS A 770 -4.84 -12.24 -29.62
C LYS A 770 -5.36 -12.69 -30.98
N TYR A 771 -5.01 -11.94 -32.01
CA TYR A 771 -5.34 -12.28 -33.40
C TYR A 771 -4.09 -12.26 -34.27
N LYS A 772 -3.64 -13.45 -34.69
CA LYS A 772 -2.36 -13.61 -35.39
C LYS A 772 -1.20 -13.00 -34.57
N ASN A 773 -0.60 -11.93 -35.07
CA ASN A 773 0.50 -11.22 -34.43
C ASN A 773 0.05 -10.04 -33.54
N TRP A 774 -1.23 -9.66 -33.58
CA TRP A 774 -1.80 -8.61 -32.76
C TRP A 774 -2.21 -9.11 -31.37
N ASP A 775 -2.02 -8.31 -30.36
CA ASP A 775 -2.56 -8.54 -29.04
C ASP A 775 -3.20 -7.24 -28.48
N LEU A 776 -4.39 -7.39 -27.90
CA LEU A 776 -5.12 -6.33 -27.20
C LEU A 776 -5.44 -6.80 -25.79
N SER A 777 -5.15 -6.00 -24.79
CA SER A 777 -5.51 -6.30 -23.40
C SER A 777 -5.99 -5.06 -22.64
N THR A 778 -6.92 -5.26 -21.71
CA THR A 778 -7.40 -4.21 -20.83
C THR A 778 -7.78 -4.78 -19.46
N SER A 779 -7.75 -3.93 -18.44
CA SER A 779 -8.29 -4.21 -17.11
C SER A 779 -9.14 -3.05 -16.61
N LEU A 780 -10.26 -3.40 -15.98
CA LEU A 780 -11.21 -2.48 -15.35
C LEU A 780 -11.41 -2.90 -13.90
N ARG A 781 -11.68 -1.90 -13.07
CA ARG A 781 -12.10 -2.11 -11.67
C ARG A 781 -13.33 -1.28 -11.38
N ALA A 782 -14.20 -1.83 -10.51
CA ALA A 782 -15.26 -1.07 -9.88
C ALA A 782 -15.19 -1.25 -8.36
N VAL A 783 -15.47 -0.18 -7.63
CA VAL A 783 -15.65 -0.16 -6.19
C VAL A 783 -17.00 0.46 -5.91
N ILE A 784 -17.86 -0.27 -5.23
CA ILE A 784 -19.26 0.11 -4.99
C ILE A 784 -19.46 0.31 -3.49
N GLY A 785 -20.22 1.34 -3.10
CA GLY A 785 -20.45 1.68 -1.68
C GLY A 785 -19.21 2.23 -1.00
N ASN A 786 -18.31 2.87 -1.76
CA ASN A 786 -17.15 3.56 -1.22
C ASN A 786 -17.53 4.99 -0.87
N TYR A 787 -17.23 5.44 0.35
CA TYR A 787 -17.50 6.81 0.80
C TYR A 787 -16.20 7.50 1.19
N VAL A 788 -16.10 8.81 0.87
CA VAL A 788 -14.95 9.66 1.18
C VAL A 788 -15.42 10.93 1.85
N TYR A 789 -14.75 11.33 2.91
CA TYR A 789 -14.94 12.64 3.51
C TYR A 789 -14.15 13.70 2.74
N ASN A 790 -14.86 14.62 2.09
CA ASN A 790 -14.27 15.73 1.34
C ASN A 790 -13.83 16.84 2.30
N ASN A 791 -12.64 16.67 2.91
CA ASN A 791 -12.11 17.65 3.84
C ASN A 791 -11.68 18.95 3.14
N PHE A 792 -11.38 18.90 1.85
CA PHE A 792 -11.12 20.10 1.07
C PHE A 792 -12.35 21.02 1.02
N ALA A 793 -13.54 20.47 0.84
CA ALA A 793 -14.79 21.21 0.87
C ALA A 793 -15.16 21.64 2.30
N SER A 794 -15.01 20.76 3.29
CA SER A 794 -15.43 21.03 4.68
C SER A 794 -14.67 22.17 5.36
N GLN A 795 -13.40 22.36 5.01
CA GLN A 795 -12.57 23.46 5.52
C GLN A 795 -12.72 24.78 4.72
N SER A 796 -13.46 24.75 3.62
CA SER A 796 -13.68 25.91 2.73
C SER A 796 -14.99 26.61 3.09
N ASN A 797 -14.93 27.90 3.46
CA ASN A 797 -16.11 28.70 3.80
C ASN A 797 -15.83 30.19 3.62
N VAL A 798 -16.84 31.01 3.82
CA VAL A 798 -16.73 32.49 3.65
C VAL A 798 -15.65 33.10 4.56
N GLN A 799 -15.49 32.58 5.78
CA GLN A 799 -14.48 33.05 6.73
C GLN A 799 -13.05 32.82 6.20
N ASN A 800 -12.84 31.76 5.41
CA ASN A 800 -11.53 31.45 4.85
C ASN A 800 -11.15 32.36 3.68
N ILE A 801 -12.11 33.02 3.00
CA ILE A 801 -11.78 33.96 1.93
C ILE A 801 -11.11 35.24 2.43
N ALA A 802 -11.35 35.62 3.71
CA ALA A 802 -10.82 36.86 4.28
C ALA A 802 -10.49 36.62 5.76
N THR A 803 -9.26 36.25 6.08
CA THR A 803 -8.80 35.92 7.41
C THR A 803 -7.38 36.44 7.65
N ASN A 804 -7.14 37.05 8.84
CA ASN A 804 -5.78 37.43 9.27
C ASN A 804 -4.95 38.20 8.22
N ASP A 805 -5.59 39.16 7.54
CA ASP A 805 -4.95 40.02 6.54
C ASP A 805 -4.46 39.31 5.28
N TYR A 806 -5.17 38.28 4.84
CA TYR A 806 -4.98 37.68 3.53
C TYR A 806 -6.29 37.14 2.93
N LEU A 807 -6.29 36.86 1.65
CA LEU A 807 -7.37 36.21 0.93
C LEU A 807 -6.98 34.78 0.53
N GLN A 808 -7.94 33.89 0.56
CA GLN A 808 -7.74 32.50 0.24
C GLN A 808 -8.89 31.96 -0.63
N ASN A 809 -8.58 31.21 -1.69
CA ASN A 809 -9.58 30.56 -2.54
C ASN A 809 -10.31 29.44 -1.76
N ILE A 810 -11.45 29.03 -2.26
CA ILE A 810 -12.30 28.01 -1.68
C ILE A 810 -12.81 27.03 -2.73
N SER A 811 -13.26 25.85 -2.25
CA SER A 811 -13.94 24.85 -3.07
C SER A 811 -15.23 25.44 -3.70
N SER A 812 -15.44 25.15 -4.99
CA SER A 812 -16.71 25.53 -5.67
C SER A 812 -17.92 24.82 -5.05
N VAL A 813 -17.73 23.59 -4.51
CA VAL A 813 -18.77 22.85 -3.76
C VAL A 813 -19.16 23.61 -2.50
N ALA A 814 -18.17 24.00 -1.69
CA ALA A 814 -18.40 24.76 -0.47
C ALA A 814 -19.02 26.14 -0.74
N ALA A 815 -18.56 26.82 -1.80
CA ALA A 815 -19.13 28.10 -2.23
C ALA A 815 -20.63 28.00 -2.54
N SER A 816 -21.08 26.87 -3.11
CA SER A 816 -22.51 26.63 -3.43
C SER A 816 -23.40 26.54 -2.18
N TYR A 817 -22.86 26.13 -1.04
CA TYR A 817 -23.58 26.08 0.24
C TYR A 817 -23.70 27.46 0.89
N GLY A 818 -22.74 28.36 0.64
CA GLY A 818 -22.73 29.71 1.18
C GLY A 818 -22.50 29.79 2.68
N PHE A 819 -21.88 28.78 3.29
CA PHE A 819 -21.57 28.75 4.71
C PHE A 819 -20.54 29.82 5.08
N LYS A 820 -20.78 30.55 6.17
CA LYS A 820 -19.88 31.58 6.67
C LYS A 820 -18.79 31.02 7.59
N ASN A 821 -19.10 29.90 8.30
CA ASN A 821 -18.21 29.27 9.26
C ASN A 821 -17.91 27.83 8.86
N VAL A 822 -16.78 27.29 9.33
CA VAL A 822 -16.38 25.91 9.07
C VAL A 822 -17.37 24.90 9.67
N GLN A 823 -17.70 23.86 8.92
CA GLN A 823 -18.66 22.83 9.29
C GLN A 823 -17.99 21.44 9.23
N TYR A 824 -16.85 21.25 9.94
CA TYR A 824 -15.99 20.05 9.82
C TYR A 824 -16.71 18.72 10.05
N TRP A 825 -17.72 18.67 10.88
CA TRP A 825 -18.35 17.40 11.27
C TRP A 825 -19.69 17.14 10.59
N SER A 826 -20.07 17.88 9.57
CA SER A 826 -21.32 17.65 8.84
C SER A 826 -21.22 16.43 7.91
N ASP A 827 -22.26 15.59 7.90
CA ASP A 827 -22.39 14.45 7.00
C ASP A 827 -22.52 14.85 5.51
N ILE A 828 -22.80 16.12 5.21
CA ILE A 828 -22.89 16.67 3.86
C ILE A 828 -21.57 16.51 3.09
N PHE A 829 -20.44 16.40 3.79
CA PHE A 829 -19.11 16.23 3.19
C PHE A 829 -18.69 14.75 3.08
N VAL A 830 -19.54 13.81 3.52
CA VAL A 830 -19.33 12.39 3.27
C VAL A 830 -19.99 12.04 1.95
N GLU A 831 -19.19 12.00 0.89
CA GLU A 831 -19.63 11.82 -0.48
C GLU A 831 -19.54 10.38 -0.94
N ASP A 832 -20.42 9.96 -1.85
CA ASP A 832 -20.29 8.69 -2.55
C ASP A 832 -19.12 8.77 -3.52
N ALA A 833 -18.10 7.96 -3.25
CA ALA A 833 -16.90 7.82 -4.05
C ALA A 833 -16.82 6.45 -4.73
N SER A 834 -17.97 5.84 -5.00
CA SER A 834 -18.06 4.66 -5.86
C SER A 834 -17.54 5.00 -7.25
N PHE A 835 -16.86 4.05 -7.89
CA PHE A 835 -16.27 4.33 -9.19
C PHE A 835 -16.15 3.09 -10.08
N VAL A 836 -16.06 3.35 -11.39
CA VAL A 836 -15.58 2.41 -12.41
C VAL A 836 -14.36 3.04 -13.07
N ARG A 837 -13.25 2.32 -13.09
CA ARG A 837 -11.96 2.77 -13.66
C ARG A 837 -11.44 1.77 -14.69
N MET A 838 -10.97 2.26 -15.84
CA MET A 838 -10.14 1.49 -16.75
C MET A 838 -8.68 1.75 -16.39
N ASP A 839 -8.03 0.76 -15.76
CA ASP A 839 -6.65 0.88 -15.27
C ASP A 839 -5.63 0.91 -16.41
N ASN A 840 -5.82 0.06 -17.44
CA ASN A 840 -4.94 0.03 -18.60
C ASN A 840 -5.66 -0.44 -19.86
N LEU A 841 -5.11 -0.03 -21.00
CA LEU A 841 -5.43 -0.51 -22.34
C LEU A 841 -4.12 -0.64 -23.12
N THR A 842 -3.84 -1.83 -23.66
CA THR A 842 -2.60 -2.12 -24.40
C THR A 842 -2.93 -2.75 -25.74
N LEU A 843 -2.33 -2.22 -26.82
CA LEU A 843 -2.36 -2.79 -28.16
C LEU A 843 -0.93 -3.07 -28.62
N GLY A 844 -0.64 -4.31 -28.99
CA GLY A 844 0.69 -4.74 -29.39
C GLY A 844 0.69 -5.50 -30.71
N TYR A 845 1.85 -5.49 -31.36
CA TYR A 845 2.15 -6.29 -32.54
C TYR A 845 3.47 -7.04 -32.37
N ASN A 846 3.48 -8.35 -32.64
CA ASN A 846 4.62 -9.24 -32.47
C ASN A 846 5.25 -9.61 -33.83
N PHE A 847 6.47 -9.17 -34.05
CA PHE A 847 7.29 -9.60 -35.15
C PHE A 847 8.07 -10.87 -34.75
N LYS A 848 7.93 -11.95 -35.48
CA LYS A 848 8.62 -13.23 -35.24
C LYS A 848 9.78 -13.40 -36.17
N ASP A 849 10.84 -14.06 -35.68
CA ASP A 849 12.03 -14.44 -36.46
C ASP A 849 12.72 -13.27 -37.18
N ILE A 850 12.72 -12.07 -36.53
CA ILE A 850 13.17 -10.82 -37.18
C ILE A 850 14.67 -10.76 -37.44
N PHE A 851 15.50 -11.34 -36.56
CA PHE A 851 16.97 -11.37 -36.70
C PHE A 851 17.52 -12.78 -36.75
N SER A 852 16.87 -13.74 -36.10
CA SER A 852 17.24 -15.16 -36.11
C SER A 852 16.01 -16.01 -35.84
N LYS A 853 16.06 -17.29 -36.21
CA LYS A 853 14.97 -18.23 -35.89
C LYS A 853 14.76 -18.33 -34.38
N GLY A 854 13.57 -17.96 -33.94
CA GLY A 854 13.19 -17.93 -32.51
C GLY A 854 13.29 -16.56 -31.85
N SER A 855 13.88 -15.54 -32.52
CA SER A 855 13.85 -14.16 -31.99
C SER A 855 12.47 -13.52 -32.20
N SER A 856 12.11 -12.58 -31.34
CA SER A 856 10.87 -11.83 -31.46
C SER A 856 11.03 -10.40 -31.02
N LEU A 857 10.33 -9.48 -31.71
CA LEU A 857 10.21 -8.09 -31.31
C LEU A 857 8.70 -7.77 -31.15
N ARG A 858 8.29 -7.34 -29.96
CA ARG A 858 6.95 -6.81 -29.75
C ARG A 858 7.03 -5.28 -29.61
N ILE A 859 6.23 -4.59 -30.44
CA ILE A 859 6.01 -3.14 -30.35
C ILE A 859 4.59 -2.94 -29.82
N TYR A 860 4.40 -2.07 -28.82
CA TYR A 860 3.08 -1.85 -28.26
C TYR A 860 2.89 -0.41 -27.78
N GLY A 861 1.64 0.07 -27.95
CA GLY A 861 1.14 1.28 -27.32
C GLY A 861 0.28 0.93 -26.10
N MET A 862 0.35 1.76 -25.08
CA MET A 862 -0.40 1.55 -23.86
C MET A 862 -0.91 2.88 -23.29
N ALA A 863 -2.13 2.87 -22.74
CA ALA A 863 -2.67 3.94 -21.93
C ALA A 863 -2.99 3.38 -20.53
N GLN A 864 -2.63 4.12 -19.48
CA GLN A 864 -2.95 3.78 -18.08
C GLN A 864 -3.83 4.87 -17.48
N ASN A 865 -4.68 4.48 -16.52
CA ASN A 865 -5.65 5.37 -15.90
C ASN A 865 -6.51 6.08 -16.95
N VAL A 866 -7.05 5.28 -17.89
CA VAL A 866 -7.68 5.76 -19.13
C VAL A 866 -8.88 6.65 -18.85
N PHE A 867 -9.77 6.19 -17.98
CA PHE A 867 -10.90 6.97 -17.46
C PHE A 867 -11.29 6.49 -16.05
N VAL A 868 -11.96 7.36 -15.33
CA VAL A 868 -12.72 7.06 -14.10
C VAL A 868 -14.11 7.67 -14.24
N ILE A 869 -15.13 6.91 -13.86
CA ILE A 869 -16.53 7.34 -13.77
C ILE A 869 -16.90 7.29 -12.29
N THR A 870 -17.32 8.42 -11.72
CA THR A 870 -17.65 8.56 -10.30
C THR A 870 -18.53 9.79 -10.09
N ASP A 871 -19.32 9.79 -9.03
CA ASP A 871 -20.09 10.95 -8.57
C ASP A 871 -19.32 11.79 -7.53
N TYR A 872 -18.13 11.37 -7.13
CA TYR A 872 -17.29 12.10 -6.20
C TYR A 872 -16.86 13.46 -6.76
N SER A 873 -17.04 14.51 -5.98
CA SER A 873 -16.75 15.91 -6.42
C SER A 873 -15.26 16.25 -6.47
N GLY A 874 -14.39 15.46 -5.81
CA GLY A 874 -12.93 15.59 -5.86
C GLY A 874 -12.32 15.04 -7.15
N VAL A 875 -10.98 15.12 -7.27
CA VAL A 875 -10.28 14.74 -8.52
C VAL A 875 -10.18 13.22 -8.69
N ASP A 876 -10.04 12.47 -7.61
CA ASP A 876 -9.88 11.01 -7.63
C ASP A 876 -10.65 10.38 -6.47
N PRO A 877 -11.59 9.43 -6.72
CA PRO A 877 -12.39 8.80 -5.67
C PRO A 877 -11.61 7.76 -4.85
N GLU A 878 -10.46 7.30 -5.32
CA GLU A 878 -9.68 6.24 -4.69
C GLU A 878 -8.63 6.84 -3.74
N ILE A 879 -9.06 7.16 -2.52
CA ILE A 879 -8.25 7.82 -1.50
C ILE A 879 -8.00 6.85 -0.35
N PHE A 880 -6.72 6.65 0.00
CA PHE A 880 -6.35 5.86 1.17
C PHE A 880 -6.82 6.54 2.46
N GLY A 881 -7.49 5.76 3.34
CA GLY A 881 -8.07 6.27 4.59
C GLY A 881 -9.39 7.01 4.44
N ASN A 882 -9.93 7.16 3.23
CA ASN A 882 -11.24 7.75 2.92
C ASN A 882 -11.41 9.21 3.36
N ILE A 883 -10.31 9.96 3.47
CA ILE A 883 -10.32 11.39 3.82
C ILE A 883 -9.49 12.16 2.77
N ASP A 884 -10.11 13.10 2.07
CA ASP A 884 -9.43 13.95 1.07
C ASP A 884 -8.90 15.23 1.72
N ASN A 885 -7.62 15.20 2.07
CA ASN A 885 -6.88 16.36 2.60
C ASN A 885 -6.05 17.09 1.52
N GLY A 886 -6.36 16.90 0.24
CA GLY A 886 -5.55 17.43 -0.87
C GLY A 886 -4.56 16.40 -1.41
N PHE A 887 -5.06 15.50 -2.21
CA PHE A 887 -4.38 14.32 -2.70
C PHE A 887 -3.53 14.59 -3.96
N TYR A 888 -2.35 13.98 -4.07
CA TYR A 888 -1.57 13.97 -5.31
C TYR A 888 -2.26 13.03 -6.31
N GLN A 889 -2.95 13.59 -7.31
CA GLN A 889 -3.76 12.84 -8.26
C GLN A 889 -2.95 11.84 -9.08
N ARG A 890 -3.55 10.70 -9.42
CA ARG A 890 -2.95 9.73 -10.33
C ARG A 890 -2.91 10.28 -11.75
N PRO A 891 -1.78 10.23 -12.46
CA PRO A 891 -1.72 10.72 -13.83
C PRO A 891 -2.38 9.77 -14.82
N LYS A 892 -2.84 10.30 -15.96
CA LYS A 892 -3.01 9.54 -17.18
C LYS A 892 -1.63 9.32 -17.80
N ILE A 893 -1.30 8.09 -18.18
CA ILE A 893 0.02 7.76 -18.71
C ILE A 893 -0.15 7.12 -20.10
N TYR A 894 0.51 7.70 -21.09
CA TYR A 894 0.58 7.17 -22.45
C TYR A 894 1.99 6.68 -22.72
N SER A 895 2.13 5.44 -23.18
CA SER A 895 3.44 4.79 -23.33
C SER A 895 3.59 4.09 -24.66
N LEU A 896 4.81 4.11 -25.17
CA LEU A 896 5.28 3.27 -26.27
C LEU A 896 6.36 2.33 -25.75
N GLY A 897 6.20 1.03 -26.00
CA GLY A 897 7.12 0.02 -25.51
C GLY A 897 7.63 -0.93 -26.59
N LEU A 898 8.85 -1.42 -26.38
CA LEU A 898 9.52 -2.42 -27.19
C LEU A 898 9.97 -3.57 -26.29
N ASN A 899 9.68 -4.81 -26.69
CA ASN A 899 10.21 -6.01 -26.05
C ASN A 899 10.91 -6.87 -27.07
N PHE A 900 12.19 -7.08 -26.87
CA PHE A 900 13.02 -7.91 -27.74
C PHE A 900 13.48 -9.16 -27.00
N ASN A 901 13.29 -10.33 -27.63
CA ASN A 901 13.74 -11.63 -27.13
C ASN A 901 14.64 -12.28 -28.18
N PHE A 902 15.82 -12.72 -27.70
CA PHE A 902 16.82 -13.38 -28.51
C PHE A 902 17.27 -14.67 -27.88
#